data_814531e7280bfbc52ea2cc94fc7148aa
#
_entry.id   814531e7280bfbc52ea2cc94fc7148aa
#
_cell.length_a   1.000
_cell.length_b   1.000
_cell.length_c   1.000
_cell.angle_alpha   90.00
_cell.angle_beta   90.00
_cell.angle_gamma   90.00
#
_symmetry.space_group_name_H-M   'P 1'
#
loop_
_entity.id
_entity.type
_entity.pdbx_description
1 polymer ?
#
loop_
_entity_poly.entity_id
_entity_poly.type
_entity_poly.pdbx_seq_one_letter_code
_entity_poly.pdbx_strand_id
1 'polypeptide(L)'
;MKTFLSTQSVRSALPAASLLPLVVALSGCLGDSSNNDDGPTARTGTFVDSAVAGLDYAAASHQGMTNASGEFSYAEGESISFSIGDLALGSAVGQEVLTPLNIVDGAASAEDQRVTNMLVLLQSLDSDGNLNNGIDISEAIRDEISASAGSLSLDQSTADFSANLTPVLDRLEAQGSFVDTDPRPRKAVATADALEHFSRSTSPRNVVTTTGGDLSGFEADQNTWQYLGVPYAKPPLGDLRWRAPVPADPWEGVRDATSWRDQAAQNPALERFGEGGMSEDSLYLNVTAPKQAEDLPVMVWFHGGGFTSLTSNTKPFNNPAAVASKGVVQVSVNHRLGPFGYIAHPELSAESGYGGSGNYGQMDLIMALRWVQDNIAEFGGDPSNVTIFGESGGGRKVLSLMASPEAAGLFHRAISQSGTLYPDTRSLAAAEGIGSDLQARLNAASLEEMREKSWLEVVSAAATITPYTNVDNFYLPTTERTSFETDTDNDVPFMFTVNTNDTIDPINTVRDVFPWMVDYISEPTFATLFSHQPAGWKARGVQAYHGAELAYMFNMPTSVITHYQLGLVIDPATGKSLQIGDLNGNGVSGSAGDPADIFASAGFDETDDEVIDRMLTIWTNFAKTGNPSVEGDIQYPIYNAQTQEYVDLSDTAEAKADIAAEFPVE
;
A
#
# COMPACT_ATOMS: atom_id res chain seq x y z
N MET A 1 11.17 -37.80 49.80
CA MET A 1 9.86 -38.27 50.24
C MET A 1 8.91 -37.92 49.11
N LYS A 2 8.71 -38.83 48.18
CA LYS A 2 7.52 -39.65 47.88
C LYS A 2 6.24 -38.75 47.88
N THR A 3 5.54 -38.60 46.76
CA THR A 3 4.74 -39.64 46.15
C THR A 3 4.36 -39.30 44.72
N PHE A 4 4.45 -40.27 43.82
CA PHE A 4 3.85 -40.43 42.50
C PHE A 4 2.32 -40.27 42.52
N LEU A 5 1.73 -39.78 41.43
CA LEU A 5 0.58 -40.47 40.81
C LEU A 5 0.44 -40.09 39.34
N SER A 6 0.45 -41.11 38.54
CA SER A 6 0.15 -41.24 37.12
C SER A 6 -1.33 -41.02 36.84
N THR A 7 -1.70 -40.60 35.62
CA THR A 7 -2.67 -41.31 34.78
C THR A 7 -2.99 -40.57 33.51
N GLN A 8 -2.78 -41.27 32.47
CA GLN A 8 -3.71 -41.73 31.41
C GLN A 8 -4.08 -40.67 30.33
N SER A 9 -3.49 -40.95 29.19
CA SER A 9 -3.94 -40.53 27.87
C SER A 9 -5.34 -41.06 27.54
N VAL A 10 -6.25 -40.17 27.13
CA VAL A 10 -7.42 -40.55 26.37
C VAL A 10 -7.33 -39.89 25.00
N ARG A 11 -7.04 -40.70 24.01
CA ARG A 11 -7.26 -40.33 22.60
C ARG A 11 -8.77 -40.43 22.34
N SER A 12 -9.42 -39.33 21.99
CA SER A 12 -10.72 -39.36 21.35
C SER A 12 -10.60 -38.81 19.92
N ALA A 13 -10.89 -39.68 18.97
CA ALA A 13 -10.99 -39.39 17.56
C ALA A 13 -12.15 -38.42 17.31
N LEU A 14 -11.89 -37.38 16.55
CA LEU A 14 -12.92 -36.51 15.97
C LEU A 14 -13.47 -37.15 14.69
N PRO A 15 -14.80 -37.18 14.50
CA PRO A 15 -15.38 -37.57 13.23
C PRO A 15 -15.38 -36.41 12.23
N ALA A 16 -15.18 -36.74 10.96
CA ALA A 16 -15.28 -35.84 9.82
C ALA A 16 -16.61 -35.07 9.82
N ALA A 17 -16.57 -33.76 9.82
CA ALA A 17 -17.73 -32.90 9.61
C ALA A 17 -18.00 -32.75 8.12
N SER A 18 -19.12 -33.28 7.68
CA SER A 18 -19.71 -33.10 6.37
C SER A 18 -20.27 -31.66 6.25
N LEU A 19 -19.94 -31.00 5.16
CA LEU A 19 -20.58 -29.76 4.71
C LEU A 19 -22.09 -29.96 4.57
N LEU A 20 -22.86 -29.17 5.33
CA LEU A 20 -24.31 -29.02 5.14
C LEU A 20 -24.55 -27.55 4.76
N PRO A 21 -25.34 -27.28 3.71
CA PRO A 21 -25.72 -25.91 3.37
C PRO A 21 -26.72 -25.38 4.41
N LEU A 22 -26.55 -24.11 4.79
CA LEU A 22 -27.41 -23.37 5.68
C LEU A 22 -28.79 -23.18 5.01
N VAL A 23 -29.78 -23.92 5.41
CA VAL A 23 -31.17 -23.69 5.02
C VAL A 23 -31.81 -22.76 6.05
N VAL A 24 -32.12 -21.54 5.64
CA VAL A 24 -32.95 -20.59 6.42
C VAL A 24 -34.39 -21.12 6.40
N ALA A 25 -34.87 -21.57 7.54
CA ALA A 25 -36.28 -21.98 7.69
C ALA A 25 -37.17 -20.76 7.89
N LEU A 26 -37.94 -20.40 6.87
CA LEU A 26 -39.09 -19.49 7.00
C LEU A 26 -40.27 -20.26 7.67
N SER A 27 -40.70 -19.80 8.84
CA SER A 27 -41.92 -20.23 9.48
C SER A 27 -43.12 -19.63 8.74
N GLY A 28 -43.74 -20.43 7.88
CA GLY A 28 -44.98 -20.03 7.22
C GLY A 28 -46.20 -20.41 8.06
N CYS A 29 -47.10 -19.46 8.31
CA CYS A 29 -48.44 -19.70 8.79
C CYS A 29 -49.30 -20.33 7.66
N LEU A 30 -49.91 -21.49 7.96
CA LEU A 30 -50.88 -22.13 7.13
C LEU A 30 -52.18 -21.27 7.03
N GLY A 31 -52.48 -20.84 5.86
CA GLY A 31 -53.77 -20.33 5.44
C GLY A 31 -54.10 -20.93 4.09
N ASP A 32 -55.03 -21.87 4.10
CA ASP A 32 -55.55 -22.56 2.94
C ASP A 32 -56.41 -21.63 2.09
N SER A 33 -56.06 -21.39 0.84
CA SER A 33 -56.99 -21.08 -0.26
C SER A 33 -56.29 -21.23 -1.61
N SER A 34 -56.75 -22.23 -2.33
CA SER A 34 -56.43 -22.55 -3.72
C SER A 34 -56.68 -21.37 -4.65
N ASN A 35 -55.57 -20.82 -5.20
CA ASN A 35 -55.54 -20.24 -6.55
C ASN A 35 -54.11 -20.49 -7.06
N ASN A 36 -53.97 -21.39 -8.00
CA ASN A 36 -52.79 -21.52 -8.81
C ASN A 36 -52.62 -20.29 -9.68
N ASP A 37 -51.89 -19.33 -9.22
CA ASP A 37 -51.24 -18.31 -10.02
C ASP A 37 -49.73 -18.49 -9.80
N ASP A 38 -49.19 -19.50 -10.50
CA ASP A 38 -47.74 -19.72 -10.58
C ASP A 38 -47.14 -18.60 -11.43
N GLY A 39 -47.04 -17.39 -10.85
CA GLY A 39 -46.18 -16.35 -11.36
C GLY A 39 -44.73 -16.85 -11.37
N PRO A 40 -43.87 -16.39 -12.29
CA PRO A 40 -42.49 -16.83 -12.39
C PRO A 40 -41.79 -16.61 -11.03
N THR A 41 -41.14 -17.67 -10.54
CA THR A 41 -40.43 -17.65 -9.25
C THR A 41 -39.32 -16.58 -9.31
N ALA A 42 -39.40 -15.60 -8.40
CA ALA A 42 -38.37 -14.57 -8.27
C ALA A 42 -37.02 -15.19 -7.90
N ARG A 43 -35.99 -14.77 -8.59
CA ARG A 43 -34.58 -15.07 -8.30
C ARG A 43 -33.88 -13.78 -7.89
N THR A 44 -32.81 -13.90 -7.12
CA THR A 44 -31.94 -12.79 -6.77
C THR A 44 -30.66 -12.90 -7.55
N GLY A 45 -30.20 -11.79 -8.13
CA GLY A 45 -28.87 -11.63 -8.73
C GLY A 45 -28.17 -10.47 -8.06
N THR A 46 -26.85 -10.37 -8.25
CA THR A 46 -26.01 -9.29 -7.74
C THR A 46 -25.31 -8.58 -8.90
N PHE A 47 -25.31 -7.23 -8.88
CA PHE A 47 -24.54 -6.42 -9.83
C PHE A 47 -23.18 -6.07 -9.22
N VAL A 48 -22.07 -6.40 -9.92
CA VAL A 48 -20.71 -6.37 -9.40
C VAL A 48 -19.75 -5.57 -10.27
N ASP A 49 -19.24 -4.51 -9.67
CA ASP A 49 -17.95 -3.84 -9.86
C ASP A 49 -17.54 -3.35 -8.46
N SER A 50 -17.24 -4.23 -7.52
CA SER A 50 -17.74 -4.28 -6.14
C SER A 50 -19.28 -4.37 -6.11
N ALA A 51 -19.91 -4.63 -4.97
CA ALA A 51 -21.38 -4.61 -4.90
C ALA A 51 -21.89 -3.21 -5.18
N VAL A 52 -22.71 -3.00 -6.23
CA VAL A 52 -23.19 -1.67 -6.60
C VAL A 52 -24.62 -1.44 -6.10
N ALA A 53 -24.76 -0.56 -5.11
CA ALA A 53 -26.03 -0.10 -4.58
C ALA A 53 -26.57 1.13 -5.35
N GLY A 54 -27.88 1.27 -5.42
CA GLY A 54 -28.52 2.48 -5.99
C GLY A 54 -28.67 2.49 -7.51
N LEU A 55 -28.41 1.36 -8.21
CA LEU A 55 -28.77 1.24 -9.62
C LEU A 55 -30.28 0.99 -9.77
N ASP A 56 -30.92 1.75 -10.63
CA ASP A 56 -32.29 1.42 -11.06
C ASP A 56 -32.25 0.18 -11.96
N TYR A 57 -33.11 -0.82 -11.71
CA TYR A 57 -33.29 -1.96 -12.60
C TYR A 57 -34.73 -2.20 -12.97
N ALA A 58 -34.94 -2.67 -14.19
CA ALA A 58 -36.28 -3.00 -14.70
C ALA A 58 -36.24 -4.27 -15.55
N ALA A 59 -37.11 -5.22 -15.18
CA ALA A 59 -37.47 -6.42 -15.93
C ALA A 59 -38.96 -6.45 -16.15
N ALA A 60 -39.50 -7.41 -16.92
CA ALA A 60 -40.94 -7.50 -17.18
C ALA A 60 -41.76 -7.78 -15.90
N SER A 61 -41.20 -8.55 -14.96
CA SER A 61 -41.92 -8.94 -13.73
C SER A 61 -41.42 -8.22 -12.47
N HIS A 62 -40.20 -7.61 -12.48
CA HIS A 62 -39.57 -6.99 -11.34
C HIS A 62 -38.94 -5.66 -11.72
N GLN A 63 -39.06 -4.66 -10.84
CA GLN A 63 -38.33 -3.40 -10.95
C GLN A 63 -37.99 -2.86 -9.57
N GLY A 64 -36.94 -2.08 -9.46
CA GLY A 64 -36.50 -1.50 -8.20
C GLY A 64 -35.12 -0.88 -8.30
N MET A 65 -34.47 -0.81 -7.16
CA MET A 65 -33.06 -0.39 -7.05
C MET A 65 -32.25 -1.52 -6.42
N THR A 66 -30.98 -1.62 -6.82
CA THR A 66 -30.03 -2.53 -6.17
C THR A 66 -29.81 -2.09 -4.72
N ASN A 67 -29.74 -3.05 -3.79
CA ASN A 67 -29.52 -2.80 -2.37
C ASN A 67 -28.00 -2.67 -2.05
N ALA A 68 -27.66 -2.51 -0.76
CA ALA A 68 -26.26 -2.40 -0.30
C ALA A 68 -25.36 -3.59 -0.67
N SER A 69 -25.94 -4.76 -0.96
CA SER A 69 -25.21 -5.93 -1.48
C SER A 69 -25.23 -6.01 -3.02
N GLY A 70 -25.71 -4.99 -3.71
CA GLY A 70 -25.84 -4.97 -5.16
C GLY A 70 -26.99 -5.87 -5.68
N GLU A 71 -27.88 -6.35 -4.83
CA GLU A 71 -28.90 -7.33 -5.20
C GLU A 71 -30.06 -6.72 -5.98
N PHE A 72 -30.54 -7.43 -7.01
CA PHE A 72 -31.71 -7.18 -7.81
C PHE A 72 -32.57 -8.46 -7.96
N SER A 73 -33.86 -8.28 -8.30
CA SER A 73 -34.80 -9.41 -8.47
C SER A 73 -35.17 -9.60 -9.94
N TYR A 74 -35.29 -10.84 -10.40
CA TYR A 74 -35.66 -11.21 -11.76
C TYR A 74 -36.35 -12.57 -11.83
N ALA A 75 -37.06 -12.87 -12.93
CA ALA A 75 -37.49 -14.21 -13.26
C ALA A 75 -36.57 -14.87 -14.27
N GLU A 76 -36.51 -16.20 -14.27
CA GLU A 76 -35.66 -16.96 -15.19
C GLU A 76 -35.93 -16.60 -16.66
N GLY A 77 -34.88 -16.24 -17.40
CA GLY A 77 -34.95 -15.90 -18.81
C GLY A 77 -35.40 -14.45 -19.12
N GLU A 78 -35.73 -13.64 -18.11
CA GLU A 78 -36.04 -12.21 -18.32
C GLU A 78 -34.79 -11.41 -18.66
N SER A 79 -34.97 -10.40 -19.53
CA SER A 79 -33.97 -9.36 -19.75
C SER A 79 -34.18 -8.26 -18.71
N ILE A 80 -33.09 -7.81 -18.10
CA ILE A 80 -33.07 -6.74 -17.11
C ILE A 80 -32.26 -5.57 -17.68
N SER A 81 -32.80 -4.38 -17.63
CA SER A 81 -32.11 -3.14 -17.93
C SER A 81 -31.66 -2.46 -16.65
N PHE A 82 -30.49 -1.81 -16.69
CA PHE A 82 -29.93 -1.03 -15.60
C PHE A 82 -29.74 0.43 -16.02
N SER A 83 -29.93 1.35 -15.08
CA SER A 83 -29.70 2.78 -15.26
C SER A 83 -29.29 3.47 -13.95
N ILE A 84 -28.75 4.68 -14.07
CA ILE A 84 -28.60 5.63 -12.97
C ILE A 84 -29.52 6.81 -13.32
N GLY A 85 -30.73 6.84 -12.73
CA GLY A 85 -31.74 7.77 -13.14
C GLY A 85 -32.04 7.68 -14.64
N ASP A 86 -31.90 8.80 -15.37
CA ASP A 86 -32.19 8.86 -16.83
C ASP A 86 -31.01 8.37 -17.70
N LEU A 87 -29.84 8.04 -17.11
CA LEU A 87 -28.69 7.52 -17.84
C LEU A 87 -28.78 5.98 -17.95
N ALA A 88 -29.10 5.48 -19.14
CA ALA A 88 -29.11 4.04 -19.42
C ALA A 88 -27.70 3.47 -19.42
N LEU A 89 -27.48 2.35 -18.70
CA LEU A 89 -26.21 1.65 -18.65
C LEU A 89 -26.17 0.46 -19.61
N GLY A 90 -27.25 -0.31 -19.71
CA GLY A 90 -27.33 -1.48 -20.58
C GLY A 90 -28.36 -2.50 -20.11
N SER A 91 -28.34 -3.69 -20.70
CA SER A 91 -29.25 -4.77 -20.33
C SER A 91 -28.65 -6.16 -20.58
N ALA A 92 -29.07 -7.14 -19.78
CA ALA A 92 -28.68 -8.55 -19.96
C ALA A 92 -29.83 -9.48 -19.57
N VAL A 93 -29.74 -10.75 -19.96
CA VAL A 93 -30.59 -11.80 -19.37
C VAL A 93 -30.18 -12.00 -17.90
N GLY A 94 -31.16 -12.08 -17.00
CA GLY A 94 -30.92 -12.23 -15.56
C GLY A 94 -30.08 -13.45 -15.21
N GLN A 95 -29.07 -13.24 -14.38
CA GLN A 95 -28.13 -14.23 -13.87
C GLN A 95 -27.85 -13.96 -12.38
N GLU A 96 -27.22 -14.93 -11.70
CA GLU A 96 -26.82 -14.78 -10.29
C GLU A 96 -25.82 -13.63 -10.08
N VAL A 97 -24.94 -13.40 -11.06
CA VAL A 97 -23.99 -12.29 -11.06
C VAL A 97 -24.04 -11.61 -12.43
N LEU A 98 -24.24 -10.30 -12.44
CA LEU A 98 -24.09 -9.44 -13.60
C LEU A 98 -23.03 -8.38 -13.32
N THR A 99 -22.29 -8.03 -14.34
CA THR A 99 -21.21 -7.02 -14.29
C THR A 99 -21.41 -5.98 -15.40
N PRO A 100 -20.73 -4.85 -15.39
CA PRO A 100 -20.69 -3.92 -16.52
C PRO A 100 -20.41 -4.60 -17.87
N LEU A 101 -19.55 -5.60 -17.90
CA LEU A 101 -19.25 -6.36 -19.12
C LEU A 101 -20.46 -7.15 -19.65
N ASN A 102 -21.30 -7.68 -18.75
CA ASN A 102 -22.44 -8.52 -19.16
C ASN A 102 -23.58 -7.71 -19.76
N ILE A 103 -23.78 -6.44 -19.35
CA ILE A 103 -24.91 -5.62 -19.73
C ILE A 103 -24.65 -4.75 -20.98
N VAL A 104 -23.40 -4.68 -21.45
CA VAL A 104 -23.04 -3.96 -22.69
C VAL A 104 -23.07 -4.95 -23.85
N ASP A 105 -24.07 -4.78 -24.73
CA ASP A 105 -24.25 -5.68 -25.90
C ASP A 105 -23.02 -5.68 -26.80
N GLY A 106 -22.52 -6.88 -27.11
CA GLY A 106 -21.38 -7.13 -28.00
C GLY A 106 -20.02 -6.81 -27.40
N ALA A 107 -19.90 -6.39 -26.15
CA ALA A 107 -18.60 -6.22 -25.48
C ALA A 107 -17.90 -7.57 -25.28
N ALA A 108 -16.61 -7.64 -25.67
CA ALA A 108 -15.81 -8.85 -25.55
C ALA A 108 -14.85 -8.80 -24.33
N SER A 109 -14.55 -7.62 -23.82
CA SER A 109 -13.68 -7.40 -22.66
C SER A 109 -14.05 -6.09 -21.95
N ALA A 110 -13.48 -5.89 -20.76
CA ALA A 110 -13.62 -4.64 -20.01
C ALA A 110 -13.01 -3.42 -20.72
N GLU A 111 -12.13 -3.64 -21.71
CA GLU A 111 -11.51 -2.60 -22.54
C GLU A 111 -12.47 -2.07 -23.64
N ASP A 112 -13.68 -2.66 -23.83
CA ASP A 112 -14.72 -2.03 -24.63
C ASP A 112 -14.99 -0.64 -24.04
N GLN A 113 -14.96 0.39 -24.89
CA GLN A 113 -15.06 1.79 -24.48
C GLN A 113 -16.29 2.06 -23.58
N ARG A 114 -17.44 1.42 -23.87
CA ARG A 114 -18.67 1.62 -23.08
C ARG A 114 -18.56 0.96 -21.71
N VAL A 115 -17.94 -0.22 -21.64
CA VAL A 115 -17.64 -0.90 -20.35
C VAL A 115 -16.67 -0.06 -19.55
N THR A 116 -15.57 0.37 -20.15
CA THR A 116 -14.57 1.23 -19.49
C THR A 116 -15.21 2.52 -18.95
N ASN A 117 -16.02 3.21 -19.77
CA ASN A 117 -16.70 4.43 -19.33
C ASN A 117 -17.67 4.18 -18.17
N MET A 118 -18.35 3.03 -18.18
CA MET A 118 -19.24 2.61 -17.09
C MET A 118 -18.44 2.34 -15.80
N LEU A 119 -17.30 1.66 -15.87
CA LEU A 119 -16.42 1.41 -14.72
C LEU A 119 -15.92 2.73 -14.12
N VAL A 120 -15.43 3.64 -14.98
CA VAL A 120 -15.02 4.99 -14.55
C VAL A 120 -16.18 5.72 -13.88
N LEU A 121 -17.40 5.65 -14.44
CA LEU A 121 -18.59 6.29 -13.87
C LEU A 121 -18.91 5.74 -12.48
N LEU A 122 -19.12 4.42 -12.37
CA LEU A 122 -19.55 3.78 -11.12
C LEU A 122 -18.59 4.07 -9.98
N GLN A 123 -17.30 3.85 -10.20
CA GLN A 123 -16.27 4.05 -9.19
C GLN A 123 -16.06 5.53 -8.82
N SER A 124 -16.29 6.47 -9.75
CA SER A 124 -16.21 7.91 -9.46
C SER A 124 -17.42 8.42 -8.68
N LEU A 125 -18.57 7.76 -8.79
CA LEU A 125 -19.82 8.14 -8.14
C LEU A 125 -20.02 7.52 -6.75
N ASP A 126 -19.10 6.66 -6.31
CA ASP A 126 -19.18 6.07 -4.97
C ASP A 126 -19.24 7.16 -3.91
N SER A 127 -20.26 7.09 -3.04
CA SER A 127 -20.63 8.19 -2.14
C SER A 127 -19.54 8.49 -1.10
N ASP A 128 -18.80 7.47 -0.61
CA ASP A 128 -17.74 7.64 0.40
C ASP A 128 -16.32 7.40 -0.14
N GLY A 129 -16.21 7.01 -1.42
CA GLY A 129 -14.91 6.75 -2.07
C GLY A 129 -14.19 5.51 -1.57
N ASN A 130 -14.90 4.57 -0.96
CA ASN A 130 -14.34 3.35 -0.40
C ASN A 130 -14.90 2.09 -1.09
N LEU A 131 -14.34 1.73 -2.23
CA LEU A 131 -14.80 0.58 -3.01
C LEU A 131 -14.77 -0.77 -2.26
N ASN A 132 -14.09 -0.85 -1.09
CA ASN A 132 -14.04 -2.08 -0.27
C ASN A 132 -15.29 -2.31 0.58
N ASN A 133 -16.21 -1.35 0.69
CA ASN A 133 -17.53 -1.53 1.32
C ASN A 133 -18.67 -1.53 0.29
N GLY A 134 -18.33 -1.60 -0.98
CA GLY A 134 -19.24 -1.51 -2.13
C GLY A 134 -19.21 -0.13 -2.78
N ILE A 135 -19.97 0.02 -3.86
CA ILE A 135 -20.21 1.32 -4.54
C ILE A 135 -21.63 1.75 -4.16
N ASP A 136 -21.76 2.89 -3.47
CA ASP A 136 -23.07 3.44 -3.08
C ASP A 136 -23.41 4.68 -3.89
N ILE A 137 -24.45 4.58 -4.74
CA ILE A 137 -24.96 5.68 -5.56
C ILE A 137 -26.21 6.23 -4.87
N SER A 138 -26.03 7.27 -4.06
CA SER A 138 -27.11 7.90 -3.29
C SER A 138 -28.19 8.55 -4.19
N GLU A 139 -29.36 8.87 -3.62
CA GLU A 139 -30.45 9.56 -4.36
C GLU A 139 -29.97 10.89 -4.96
N ALA A 140 -29.21 11.69 -4.20
CA ALA A 140 -28.69 12.97 -4.67
C ALA A 140 -27.74 12.80 -5.88
N ILE A 141 -26.93 11.73 -5.88
CA ILE A 141 -26.05 11.41 -7.01
C ILE A 141 -26.88 11.01 -8.23
N ARG A 142 -27.89 10.17 -8.08
CA ARG A 142 -28.80 9.78 -9.19
C ARG A 142 -29.51 10.96 -9.81
N ASP A 143 -30.02 11.91 -8.99
CA ASP A 143 -30.69 13.11 -9.45
C ASP A 143 -29.78 13.99 -10.31
N GLU A 144 -28.52 14.19 -9.88
CA GLU A 144 -27.53 14.95 -10.64
C GLU A 144 -27.14 14.25 -11.96
N ILE A 145 -26.99 12.90 -11.94
CA ILE A 145 -26.74 12.13 -13.17
C ILE A 145 -27.95 12.25 -14.14
N SER A 146 -29.19 12.19 -13.66
CA SER A 146 -30.39 12.42 -14.50
C SER A 146 -30.35 13.80 -15.14
N ALA A 147 -30.04 14.84 -14.37
CA ALA A 147 -29.90 16.20 -14.87
C ALA A 147 -28.79 16.36 -15.91
N SER A 148 -27.76 15.53 -15.83
CA SER A 148 -26.56 15.56 -16.68
C SER A 148 -26.59 14.54 -17.82
N ALA A 149 -27.60 13.66 -17.92
CA ALA A 149 -27.67 12.55 -18.87
C ALA A 149 -27.48 12.97 -20.34
N GLY A 150 -27.90 14.21 -20.69
CA GLY A 150 -27.69 14.73 -22.04
C GLY A 150 -26.23 15.02 -22.42
N SER A 151 -25.31 15.12 -21.46
CA SER A 151 -23.89 15.36 -21.70
C SER A 151 -23.01 14.12 -21.47
N LEU A 152 -23.57 13.09 -20.83
CA LEU A 152 -22.87 11.83 -20.55
C LEU A 152 -23.37 10.75 -21.52
N SER A 153 -22.45 10.14 -22.27
CA SER A 153 -22.76 9.00 -23.13
C SER A 153 -21.62 7.98 -23.02
N LEU A 154 -21.96 6.74 -22.74
CA LEU A 154 -20.97 5.65 -22.70
C LEU A 154 -20.29 5.40 -24.06
N ASP A 155 -20.85 5.87 -25.16
CA ASP A 155 -20.29 5.77 -26.52
C ASP A 155 -19.22 6.84 -26.82
N GLN A 156 -18.95 7.80 -25.93
CA GLN A 156 -17.89 8.80 -26.09
C GLN A 156 -16.50 8.17 -25.94
N SER A 157 -15.46 8.80 -26.49
CA SER A 157 -14.09 8.41 -26.13
C SER A 157 -13.91 8.52 -24.60
N THR A 158 -13.09 7.66 -24.02
CA THR A 158 -12.89 7.66 -22.55
C THR A 158 -12.35 8.99 -22.05
N ALA A 159 -11.50 9.67 -22.85
CA ALA A 159 -11.00 11.00 -22.53
C ALA A 159 -12.14 12.06 -22.51
N ASP A 160 -13.00 12.06 -23.51
CA ASP A 160 -14.16 12.99 -23.58
C ASP A 160 -15.17 12.67 -22.47
N PHE A 161 -15.41 11.38 -22.18
CA PHE A 161 -16.30 10.96 -21.10
C PHE A 161 -15.81 11.48 -19.75
N SER A 162 -14.53 11.25 -19.41
CA SER A 162 -13.94 11.75 -18.16
C SER A 162 -13.96 13.27 -18.07
N ALA A 163 -13.72 13.97 -19.18
CA ALA A 163 -13.80 15.43 -19.24
C ALA A 163 -15.24 15.95 -19.01
N ASN A 164 -16.26 15.23 -19.50
CA ASN A 164 -17.66 15.57 -19.28
C ASN A 164 -18.18 15.16 -17.89
N LEU A 165 -17.58 14.13 -17.27
CA LEU A 165 -17.91 13.69 -15.90
C LEU A 165 -17.36 14.66 -14.85
N THR A 166 -16.17 15.24 -15.06
CA THR A 166 -15.53 16.16 -14.09
C THR A 166 -16.48 17.27 -13.60
N PRO A 167 -17.16 18.08 -14.45
CA PRO A 167 -18.05 19.12 -13.96
C PRO A 167 -19.32 18.56 -13.25
N VAL A 168 -19.65 17.30 -13.44
CA VAL A 168 -20.74 16.63 -12.68
C VAL A 168 -20.25 16.35 -11.26
N LEU A 169 -19.03 15.81 -11.12
CA LEU A 169 -18.41 15.57 -9.81
C LEU A 169 -18.23 16.88 -9.03
N ASP A 170 -17.78 17.96 -9.69
CA ASP A 170 -17.63 19.29 -9.08
C ASP A 170 -18.97 19.80 -8.50
N ARG A 171 -20.08 19.56 -9.20
CA ARG A 171 -21.42 19.95 -8.71
C ARG A 171 -21.88 19.09 -7.55
N LEU A 172 -21.67 17.77 -7.61
CA LEU A 172 -21.99 16.84 -6.52
C LEU A 172 -21.22 17.20 -5.25
N GLU A 173 -19.94 17.53 -5.39
CA GLU A 173 -19.12 18.00 -4.29
C GLU A 173 -19.66 19.32 -3.69
N ALA A 174 -19.95 20.30 -4.55
CA ALA A 174 -20.50 21.60 -4.12
C ALA A 174 -21.87 21.45 -3.43
N GLN A 175 -22.63 20.40 -3.74
CA GLN A 175 -23.93 20.07 -3.11
C GLN A 175 -23.74 19.29 -1.80
N GLY A 176 -22.52 18.80 -1.48
CA GLY A 176 -22.28 17.93 -0.34
C GLY A 176 -22.88 16.53 -0.48
N SER A 177 -22.95 16.02 -1.73
CA SER A 177 -23.53 14.71 -2.03
C SER A 177 -22.61 13.54 -1.70
N PHE A 178 -21.31 13.81 -1.53
CA PHE A 178 -20.31 12.84 -1.07
C PHE A 178 -20.18 12.87 0.45
N VAL A 179 -20.00 11.71 1.03
CA VAL A 179 -19.94 11.50 2.50
C VAL A 179 -18.57 10.98 2.94
N ASP A 180 -17.52 11.41 2.27
CA ASP A 180 -16.14 11.02 2.58
C ASP A 180 -15.82 11.24 4.05
N THR A 181 -15.09 10.31 4.64
CA THR A 181 -14.57 10.43 6.01
C THR A 181 -13.66 11.65 6.13
N ASP A 182 -12.89 11.93 5.07
CA ASP A 182 -12.02 13.11 4.94
C ASP A 182 -12.31 13.79 3.59
N PRO A 183 -13.17 14.83 3.56
CA PRO A 183 -13.64 15.46 2.33
C PRO A 183 -12.49 15.98 1.47
N ARG A 184 -12.54 15.68 0.19
CA ARG A 184 -11.56 16.05 -0.82
C ARG A 184 -12.20 16.33 -2.17
N PRO A 185 -11.52 17.09 -3.08
CA PRO A 185 -12.00 17.25 -4.45
C PRO A 185 -12.10 15.89 -5.15
N ARG A 186 -13.32 15.59 -5.65
CA ARG A 186 -13.55 14.36 -6.42
C ARG A 186 -13.07 14.52 -7.85
N LYS A 187 -12.46 13.47 -8.37
CA LYS A 187 -12.00 13.38 -9.76
C LYS A 187 -12.57 12.12 -10.40
N ALA A 188 -12.69 12.15 -11.72
CA ALA A 188 -12.95 10.93 -12.45
C ALA A 188 -11.81 9.94 -12.20
N VAL A 189 -12.15 8.70 -11.81
CA VAL A 189 -11.17 7.62 -11.61
C VAL A 189 -10.39 7.40 -12.91
N ALA A 190 -9.08 7.22 -12.82
CA ALA A 190 -8.27 6.98 -14.00
C ALA A 190 -8.67 5.64 -14.65
N THR A 191 -8.74 5.63 -15.99
CA THR A 191 -9.16 4.44 -16.75
C THR A 191 -8.41 3.18 -16.37
N ALA A 192 -7.09 3.27 -16.19
CA ALA A 192 -6.28 2.12 -15.80
C ALA A 192 -6.66 1.59 -14.41
N ASP A 193 -6.91 2.49 -13.47
CA ASP A 193 -7.28 2.14 -12.10
C ASP A 193 -8.67 1.52 -12.03
N ALA A 194 -9.63 2.03 -12.85
CA ALA A 194 -10.97 1.47 -12.96
C ALA A 194 -10.97 0.04 -13.53
N LEU A 195 -10.18 -0.20 -14.58
CA LEU A 195 -10.02 -1.54 -15.16
C LEU A 195 -9.33 -2.52 -14.21
N GLU A 196 -8.32 -2.05 -13.50
CA GLU A 196 -7.59 -2.88 -12.54
C GLU A 196 -8.46 -3.24 -11.33
N HIS A 197 -9.25 -2.28 -10.81
CA HIS A 197 -10.24 -2.57 -9.77
C HIS A 197 -11.27 -3.60 -10.23
N PHE A 198 -11.85 -3.45 -11.41
CA PHE A 198 -12.81 -4.41 -11.97
C PHE A 198 -12.20 -5.80 -12.11
N SER A 199 -10.96 -5.90 -12.57
CA SER A 199 -10.23 -7.17 -12.64
C SER A 199 -10.10 -7.82 -11.27
N ARG A 200 -9.76 -7.05 -10.24
CA ARG A 200 -9.65 -7.54 -8.85
C ARG A 200 -10.99 -7.95 -8.27
N SER A 201 -12.04 -7.13 -8.44
CA SER A 201 -13.37 -7.39 -7.88
C SER A 201 -14.08 -8.59 -8.51
N THR A 202 -13.74 -8.94 -9.76
CA THR A 202 -14.28 -10.10 -10.48
C THR A 202 -13.39 -11.35 -10.42
N SER A 203 -12.21 -11.26 -9.80
CA SER A 203 -11.30 -12.39 -9.61
C SER A 203 -11.82 -13.39 -8.55
N PRO A 204 -11.38 -14.66 -8.56
CA PRO A 204 -11.67 -15.61 -7.48
C PRO A 204 -11.33 -15.03 -6.12
N ARG A 205 -12.13 -15.34 -5.11
CA ARG A 205 -12.09 -14.75 -3.77
C ARG A 205 -11.60 -15.73 -2.71
N ASN A 206 -10.91 -15.21 -1.70
CA ASN A 206 -10.55 -15.94 -0.50
C ASN A 206 -10.89 -15.12 0.75
N VAL A 207 -11.57 -15.75 1.71
CA VAL A 207 -11.98 -15.10 2.95
C VAL A 207 -11.09 -15.56 4.10
N VAL A 208 -10.57 -14.62 4.86
CA VAL A 208 -9.81 -14.85 6.10
C VAL A 208 -10.48 -14.11 7.25
N THR A 209 -10.39 -14.66 8.46
CA THR A 209 -10.95 -14.04 9.67
C THR A 209 -9.83 -13.37 10.46
N THR A 210 -9.90 -12.06 10.64
CA THR A 210 -8.96 -11.30 11.46
C THR A 210 -9.57 -10.88 12.80
N THR A 211 -8.78 -10.32 13.69
CA THR A 211 -9.26 -9.73 14.94
C THR A 211 -10.25 -8.59 14.73
N GLY A 212 -10.21 -7.93 13.57
CA GLY A 212 -11.14 -6.87 13.17
C GLY A 212 -12.42 -7.36 12.52
N GLY A 213 -12.44 -8.55 11.93
CA GLY A 213 -13.56 -9.14 11.17
C GLY A 213 -13.10 -9.89 9.94
N ASP A 214 -14.05 -10.37 9.13
CA ASP A 214 -13.75 -11.13 7.92
C ASP A 214 -13.32 -10.24 6.77
N LEU A 215 -12.29 -10.65 6.01
CA LEU A 215 -11.76 -9.99 4.84
C LEU A 215 -11.86 -10.90 3.62
N SER A 216 -12.36 -10.37 2.51
CA SER A 216 -12.43 -11.06 1.22
C SER A 216 -11.34 -10.51 0.29
N GLY A 217 -10.22 -11.21 0.19
CA GLY A 217 -9.16 -10.96 -0.78
C GLY A 217 -9.46 -11.53 -2.16
N PHE A 218 -8.57 -11.33 -3.09
CA PHE A 218 -8.70 -11.77 -4.48
C PHE A 218 -7.45 -12.53 -4.96
N GLU A 219 -7.64 -13.32 -6.02
CA GLU A 219 -6.55 -13.97 -6.73
C GLU A 219 -5.77 -12.95 -7.56
N ALA A 220 -4.57 -12.56 -7.09
CA ALA A 220 -3.71 -11.62 -7.79
C ALA A 220 -3.02 -12.27 -9.00
N ASP A 221 -2.63 -13.53 -8.84
CA ASP A 221 -2.13 -14.43 -9.90
C ASP A 221 -2.44 -15.89 -9.54
N GLN A 222 -2.01 -16.83 -10.40
CA GLN A 222 -2.30 -18.27 -10.20
C GLN A 222 -1.79 -18.82 -8.84
N ASN A 223 -0.85 -18.14 -8.18
CA ASN A 223 -0.14 -18.64 -7.00
C ASN A 223 -0.35 -17.80 -5.75
N THR A 224 -0.93 -16.58 -5.86
CA THR A 224 -1.02 -15.63 -4.75
C THR A 224 -2.43 -15.13 -4.50
N TRP A 225 -2.76 -14.95 -3.21
CA TRP A 225 -3.88 -14.15 -2.72
C TRP A 225 -3.39 -12.76 -2.34
N GLN A 226 -4.19 -11.75 -2.60
CA GLN A 226 -3.91 -10.38 -2.19
C GLN A 226 -5.11 -9.78 -1.45
N TYR A 227 -4.82 -8.99 -0.43
CA TYR A 227 -5.78 -8.28 0.41
C TYR A 227 -5.33 -6.82 0.50
N LEU A 228 -6.10 -5.91 -0.07
CA LEU A 228 -5.78 -4.49 -0.16
C LEU A 228 -6.64 -3.65 0.78
N GLY A 229 -6.05 -2.59 1.33
CA GLY A 229 -6.79 -1.61 2.14
C GLY A 229 -7.30 -2.17 3.46
N VAL A 230 -6.52 -3.01 4.12
CA VAL A 230 -6.85 -3.60 5.43
C VAL A 230 -6.59 -2.57 6.53
N PRO A 231 -7.61 -2.15 7.31
CA PRO A 231 -7.41 -1.15 8.36
C PRO A 231 -6.67 -1.75 9.56
N TYR A 232 -5.60 -1.10 10.01
CA TYR A 232 -4.89 -1.47 11.23
C TYR A 232 -5.10 -0.48 12.36
N ALA A 233 -5.54 0.74 12.04
CA ALA A 233 -5.84 1.79 13.01
C ALA A 233 -7.05 2.62 12.57
N LYS A 234 -7.65 3.35 13.51
CA LYS A 234 -8.69 4.33 13.23
C LYS A 234 -8.15 5.47 12.38
N PRO A 235 -8.96 6.07 11.50
CA PRO A 235 -8.60 7.30 10.81
C PRO A 235 -8.15 8.37 11.80
N PRO A 236 -6.95 8.97 11.63
CA PRO A 236 -6.40 9.95 12.57
C PRO A 236 -6.94 11.36 12.34
N LEU A 237 -8.26 11.50 12.32
CA LEU A 237 -9.00 12.73 12.00
C LEU A 237 -9.46 13.47 13.26
N GLY A 238 -9.71 14.76 13.15
CA GLY A 238 -10.26 15.59 14.22
C GLY A 238 -9.44 15.50 15.51
N ASP A 239 -10.03 15.03 16.60
CA ASP A 239 -9.34 14.85 17.87
C ASP A 239 -8.22 13.81 17.86
N LEU A 240 -8.20 12.90 16.89
CA LEU A 240 -7.13 11.90 16.70
C LEU A 240 -5.96 12.43 15.88
N ARG A 241 -6.10 13.57 15.20
CA ARG A 241 -4.99 14.23 14.51
C ARG A 241 -3.89 14.57 15.53
N TRP A 242 -2.64 14.18 15.22
CA TRP A 242 -1.47 14.33 16.09
C TRP A 242 -1.59 13.63 17.45
N ARG A 243 -2.19 12.43 17.44
CA ARG A 243 -2.16 11.49 18.58
C ARG A 243 -1.57 10.16 18.15
N ALA A 244 -1.13 9.38 19.13
CA ALA A 244 -0.77 7.98 18.92
C ALA A 244 -1.93 7.24 18.24
N PRO A 245 -1.65 6.28 17.32
CA PRO A 245 -2.70 5.53 16.64
C PRO A 245 -3.54 4.73 17.63
N VAL A 246 -4.81 4.56 17.29
CA VAL A 246 -5.78 3.76 18.04
C VAL A 246 -6.16 2.57 17.15
N PRO A 247 -6.24 1.33 17.66
CA PRO A 247 -6.65 0.18 16.85
C PRO A 247 -7.94 0.43 16.08
N ALA A 248 -8.04 -0.12 14.87
CA ALA A 248 -9.25 -0.02 14.05
C ALA A 248 -10.47 -0.60 14.79
N ASP A 249 -11.65 -0.05 14.55
CA ASP A 249 -12.89 -0.64 15.05
C ASP A 249 -13.18 -1.95 14.32
N PRO A 250 -13.66 -2.98 15.02
CA PRO A 250 -14.10 -4.21 14.37
C PRO A 250 -15.36 -3.95 13.54
N TRP A 251 -15.54 -4.76 12.49
CA TRP A 251 -16.71 -4.70 11.60
C TRP A 251 -17.48 -6.01 11.59
N GLU A 252 -18.75 -5.94 11.22
CA GLU A 252 -19.60 -7.09 11.00
C GLU A 252 -19.66 -7.47 9.51
N GLY A 253 -19.83 -8.76 9.22
CA GLY A 253 -19.86 -9.27 7.84
C GLY A 253 -18.48 -9.37 7.19
N VAL A 254 -18.48 -9.63 5.90
CA VAL A 254 -17.27 -9.75 5.09
C VAL A 254 -16.97 -8.42 4.41
N ARG A 255 -15.81 -7.85 4.69
CA ARG A 255 -15.29 -6.65 4.04
C ARG A 255 -14.47 -7.03 2.81
N ASP A 256 -14.74 -6.41 1.68
CA ASP A 256 -13.89 -6.54 0.50
C ASP A 256 -12.50 -5.92 0.75
N ALA A 257 -11.49 -6.59 0.23
CA ALA A 257 -10.10 -6.16 0.30
C ALA A 257 -9.49 -6.20 -1.11
N THR A 258 -10.13 -5.51 -2.06
CA THR A 258 -9.79 -5.48 -3.49
C THR A 258 -9.29 -4.13 -3.97
N SER A 259 -9.39 -3.10 -3.13
CA SER A 259 -8.99 -1.74 -3.50
C SER A 259 -7.93 -1.18 -2.58
N TRP A 260 -6.94 -0.52 -3.17
CA TRP A 260 -6.05 0.33 -2.43
C TRP A 260 -6.84 1.45 -1.74
N ARG A 261 -6.40 1.80 -0.53
CA ARG A 261 -6.93 2.99 0.16
C ARG A 261 -6.09 4.21 -0.16
N ASP A 262 -6.57 5.35 0.27
CA ASP A 262 -5.91 6.62 0.04
C ASP A 262 -4.48 6.65 0.54
N GLN A 263 -3.66 7.36 -0.21
CA GLN A 263 -2.30 7.72 0.20
C GLN A 263 -2.37 8.67 1.39
N ALA A 264 -1.39 8.61 2.28
CA ALA A 264 -1.29 9.59 3.37
C ALA A 264 -1.18 11.02 2.83
N ALA A 265 -1.84 11.96 3.49
CA ALA A 265 -1.86 13.37 3.13
C ALA A 265 -0.42 13.92 2.95
N GLN A 266 -0.11 14.38 1.76
CA GLN A 266 1.20 14.84 1.32
C GLN A 266 1.05 15.87 0.19
N ASN A 267 2.15 16.23 -0.50
CA ASN A 267 2.08 17.14 -1.65
C ASN A 267 1.20 16.55 -2.77
N PRO A 268 0.09 17.21 -3.16
CA PRO A 268 -0.84 16.69 -4.16
C PRO A 268 -0.21 16.39 -5.54
N ALA A 269 0.91 17.00 -5.88
CA ALA A 269 1.62 16.73 -7.13
C ALA A 269 2.15 15.28 -7.22
N LEU A 270 2.22 14.56 -6.10
CA LEU A 270 2.71 13.19 -6.02
C LEU A 270 1.59 12.13 -6.10
N GLU A 271 0.32 12.53 -6.08
CA GLU A 271 -0.84 11.63 -6.16
C GLU A 271 -0.74 10.62 -7.32
N ARG A 272 -0.20 11.05 -8.44
CA ARG A 272 -0.03 10.25 -9.67
C ARG A 272 0.85 8.99 -9.50
N PHE A 273 1.65 8.92 -8.45
CA PHE A 273 2.58 7.80 -8.22
C PHE A 273 1.96 6.61 -7.49
N GLY A 274 0.75 6.76 -6.97
CA GLY A 274 0.01 5.67 -6.34
C GLY A 274 -1.42 5.62 -6.84
N GLU A 275 -2.12 4.55 -6.53
CA GLU A 275 -3.56 4.39 -6.73
C GLU A 275 -4.31 4.95 -5.51
N GLY A 276 -5.56 5.35 -5.69
CA GLY A 276 -6.34 6.05 -4.68
C GLY A 276 -6.06 7.55 -4.65
N GLY A 277 -6.85 8.28 -3.86
CA GLY A 277 -6.64 9.71 -3.61
C GLY A 277 -5.61 9.96 -2.51
N MET A 278 -5.66 11.16 -1.91
CA MET A 278 -4.89 11.53 -0.73
C MET A 278 -5.82 11.94 0.39
N SER A 279 -5.57 11.43 1.60
CA SER A 279 -6.40 11.67 2.78
C SER A 279 -5.57 11.51 4.06
N GLU A 280 -6.04 12.07 5.16
CA GLU A 280 -5.56 11.67 6.47
C GLU A 280 -6.09 10.29 6.87
N ASP A 281 -7.23 9.83 6.32
CA ASP A 281 -7.72 8.47 6.46
C ASP A 281 -6.91 7.50 5.58
N SER A 282 -5.70 7.17 6.04
CA SER A 282 -4.70 6.42 5.28
C SER A 282 -4.01 5.29 6.06
N LEU A 283 -4.49 4.96 7.27
CA LEU A 283 -3.85 3.96 8.14
C LEU A 283 -4.29 2.53 7.76
N TYR A 284 -3.82 2.10 6.60
CA TYR A 284 -4.13 0.81 6.01
C TYR A 284 -2.84 0.06 5.63
N LEU A 285 -2.92 -1.26 5.64
CA LEU A 285 -1.88 -2.14 5.13
C LEU A 285 -2.45 -3.06 4.05
N ASN A 286 -1.56 -3.74 3.34
CA ASN A 286 -1.92 -4.69 2.30
C ASN A 286 -1.13 -5.98 2.55
N VAL A 287 -1.76 -7.14 2.32
CA VAL A 287 -1.15 -8.46 2.51
C VAL A 287 -1.14 -9.20 1.18
N THR A 288 -0.01 -9.78 0.82
CA THR A 288 0.11 -10.70 -0.32
C THR A 288 0.74 -12.00 0.17
N ALA A 289 0.04 -13.10 -0.03
CA ALA A 289 0.43 -14.41 0.48
C ALA A 289 0.36 -15.48 -0.63
N PRO A 290 1.30 -16.44 -0.67
CA PRO A 290 1.14 -17.64 -1.49
C PRO A 290 -0.16 -18.38 -1.14
N LYS A 291 -0.85 -18.95 -2.13
CA LYS A 291 -2.14 -19.66 -1.90
C LYS A 291 -2.05 -20.85 -0.95
N GLN A 292 -0.86 -21.41 -0.79
CA GLN A 292 -0.59 -22.54 0.10
C GLN A 292 0.38 -22.13 1.23
N ALA A 293 0.27 -20.88 1.69
CA ALA A 293 1.08 -20.38 2.79
C ALA A 293 0.72 -21.12 4.10
N GLU A 294 1.75 -21.62 4.79
CA GLU A 294 1.66 -22.24 6.11
C GLU A 294 2.97 -21.96 6.84
N ASP A 295 2.91 -21.21 7.93
CA ASP A 295 4.07 -20.81 8.76
C ASP A 295 5.23 -20.18 7.95
N LEU A 296 4.91 -19.37 6.94
CA LEU A 296 5.91 -18.71 6.11
C LEU A 296 6.50 -17.47 6.79
N PRO A 297 7.78 -17.15 6.54
CA PRO A 297 8.37 -15.88 6.96
C PRO A 297 7.54 -14.69 6.45
N VAL A 298 7.47 -13.64 7.25
CA VAL A 298 6.75 -12.40 6.93
C VAL A 298 7.76 -11.30 6.62
N MET A 299 7.55 -10.59 5.51
CA MET A 299 8.35 -9.41 5.14
C MET A 299 7.46 -8.17 5.13
N VAL A 300 7.74 -7.20 6.00
CA VAL A 300 6.95 -5.97 6.15
C VAL A 300 7.69 -4.81 5.51
N TRP A 301 7.13 -4.27 4.42
CA TRP A 301 7.68 -3.18 3.64
C TRP A 301 7.26 -1.80 4.15
N PHE A 302 8.26 -0.93 4.33
CA PHE A 302 8.08 0.50 4.60
C PHE A 302 8.61 1.31 3.42
N HIS A 303 7.72 2.04 2.77
CA HIS A 303 8.05 2.82 1.57
C HIS A 303 9.02 3.99 1.86
N GLY A 304 9.72 4.42 0.82
CA GLY A 304 10.65 5.56 0.83
C GLY A 304 9.96 6.93 0.85
N GLY A 305 10.58 7.89 0.15
CA GLY A 305 10.07 9.27 0.07
C GLY A 305 10.40 10.12 1.31
N GLY A 306 11.48 9.79 2.01
CA GLY A 306 11.83 10.41 3.29
C GLY A 306 10.77 10.12 4.34
N PHE A 307 10.35 11.16 5.03
CA PHE A 307 9.19 11.13 5.93
C PHE A 307 8.03 11.98 5.39
N THR A 308 8.05 12.33 4.10
CA THR A 308 7.17 13.35 3.51
C THR A 308 6.27 12.87 2.40
N SER A 309 6.61 11.75 1.73
CA SER A 309 5.99 11.39 0.46
C SER A 309 5.98 9.89 0.18
N LEU A 310 5.34 9.52 -0.94
CA LEU A 310 5.09 8.16 -1.43
C LEU A 310 4.04 7.41 -0.59
N THR A 311 3.89 6.12 -0.86
CA THR A 311 2.82 5.29 -0.32
C THR A 311 3.14 3.80 -0.49
N SER A 312 2.50 2.93 0.28
CA SER A 312 2.60 1.47 0.14
C SER A 312 2.08 0.95 -1.19
N ASN A 313 1.26 1.72 -1.89
CA ASN A 313 0.67 1.40 -3.20
C ASN A 313 1.33 2.18 -4.36
N THR A 314 2.57 2.61 -4.18
CA THR A 314 3.35 3.23 -5.26
C THR A 314 3.65 2.20 -6.33
N LYS A 315 2.86 2.22 -7.42
CA LYS A 315 2.89 1.23 -8.51
C LYS A 315 4.29 0.90 -9.04
N PRO A 316 5.18 1.87 -9.30
CA PRO A 316 6.49 1.58 -9.86
C PRO A 316 7.45 0.87 -8.90
N PHE A 317 7.14 0.78 -7.60
CA PHE A 317 8.07 0.31 -6.58
C PHE A 317 7.50 -0.83 -5.72
N ASN A 318 6.34 -1.38 -6.05
CA ASN A 318 5.72 -2.42 -5.23
C ASN A 318 5.03 -3.49 -6.09
N ASN A 319 5.70 -4.61 -6.24
CA ASN A 319 5.11 -5.84 -6.76
C ASN A 319 5.22 -6.94 -5.68
N PRO A 320 4.30 -6.96 -4.72
CA PRO A 320 4.35 -7.91 -3.61
C PRO A 320 4.25 -9.37 -4.05
N ALA A 321 3.63 -9.66 -5.20
CA ALA A 321 3.53 -11.01 -5.73
C ALA A 321 4.90 -11.58 -6.12
N ALA A 322 5.83 -10.76 -6.64
CA ALA A 322 7.18 -11.20 -6.93
C ALA A 322 7.93 -11.64 -5.67
N VAL A 323 7.83 -10.88 -4.59
CA VAL A 323 8.42 -11.23 -3.29
C VAL A 323 7.75 -12.47 -2.71
N ALA A 324 6.42 -12.53 -2.72
CA ALA A 324 5.65 -13.66 -2.21
C ALA A 324 5.92 -14.97 -2.99
N SER A 325 6.24 -14.88 -4.29
CA SER A 325 6.59 -16.05 -5.12
C SER A 325 7.80 -16.83 -4.60
N LYS A 326 8.64 -16.18 -3.79
CA LYS A 326 9.80 -16.81 -3.14
C LYS A 326 9.47 -17.50 -1.81
N GLY A 327 8.18 -17.68 -1.48
CA GLY A 327 7.72 -18.40 -0.28
C GLY A 327 7.83 -17.57 1.01
N VAL A 328 7.34 -16.35 0.96
CA VAL A 328 7.16 -15.46 2.10
C VAL A 328 5.77 -14.80 2.01
N VAL A 329 5.24 -14.33 3.14
CA VAL A 329 4.08 -13.43 3.16
C VAL A 329 4.60 -12.00 3.17
N GLN A 330 4.16 -11.17 2.22
CA GLN A 330 4.53 -9.76 2.20
C GLN A 330 3.40 -8.88 2.72
N VAL A 331 3.76 -7.91 3.57
CA VAL A 331 2.89 -6.84 4.05
C VAL A 331 3.48 -5.50 3.61
N SER A 332 2.67 -4.58 3.06
CA SER A 332 3.08 -3.20 2.80
C SER A 332 2.20 -2.24 3.59
N VAL A 333 2.80 -1.18 4.16
CA VAL A 333 2.15 -0.34 5.17
C VAL A 333 2.12 1.11 4.76
N ASN A 334 0.92 1.72 4.76
CA ASN A 334 0.75 3.16 4.77
C ASN A 334 0.82 3.68 6.22
N HIS A 335 1.34 4.88 6.39
CA HIS A 335 1.49 5.54 7.69
C HIS A 335 1.49 7.05 7.50
N ARG A 336 1.24 7.80 8.56
CA ARG A 336 1.24 9.27 8.49
C ARG A 336 2.62 9.82 8.09
N LEU A 337 2.57 10.85 7.25
CA LEU A 337 3.73 11.53 6.67
C LEU A 337 3.79 13.00 7.06
N GLY A 338 4.93 13.61 6.81
CA GLY A 338 5.13 15.06 6.92
C GLY A 338 4.65 15.64 8.24
N PRO A 339 3.87 16.72 8.19
CA PRO A 339 3.38 17.38 9.39
C PRO A 339 2.41 16.53 10.21
N PHE A 340 1.73 15.54 9.61
CA PHE A 340 0.81 14.66 10.33
C PHE A 340 1.52 13.56 11.11
N GLY A 341 2.66 13.10 10.60
CA GLY A 341 3.44 12.03 11.21
C GLY A 341 4.54 12.48 12.17
N TYR A 342 5.06 13.72 12.02
CA TYR A 342 6.35 14.09 12.62
C TYR A 342 6.41 15.50 13.24
N ILE A 343 5.27 16.10 13.57
CA ILE A 343 5.22 17.38 14.31
C ILE A 343 5.07 17.12 15.79
N ALA A 344 5.96 17.70 16.59
CA ALA A 344 5.80 17.85 18.03
C ALA A 344 5.32 19.28 18.36
N HIS A 345 4.54 19.44 19.41
CA HIS A 345 4.05 20.74 19.86
C HIS A 345 3.90 20.74 21.40
N PRO A 346 4.13 21.86 22.13
CA PRO A 346 4.00 21.88 23.58
C PRO A 346 2.63 21.43 24.10
N GLU A 347 1.54 21.83 23.44
CA GLU A 347 0.19 21.40 23.81
C GLU A 347 -0.03 19.91 23.53
N LEU A 348 0.53 19.34 22.44
CA LEU A 348 0.51 17.91 22.14
C LEU A 348 1.27 17.12 23.19
N SER A 349 2.45 17.59 23.61
CA SER A 349 3.22 16.97 24.69
C SER A 349 2.48 17.00 26.02
N ALA A 350 1.76 18.08 26.31
CA ALA A 350 0.96 18.21 27.53
C ALA A 350 -0.25 17.26 27.56
N GLU A 351 -0.87 16.97 26.40
CA GLU A 351 -2.05 16.07 26.32
C GLU A 351 -1.69 14.59 26.16
N SER A 352 -0.43 14.25 25.79
CA SER A 352 -0.03 12.87 25.42
C SER A 352 -0.05 11.87 26.57
N GLY A 353 0.05 12.33 27.83
CA GLY A 353 0.15 11.48 29.02
C GLY A 353 1.57 11.00 29.35
N TYR A 354 2.52 11.08 28.39
CA TYR A 354 3.94 10.73 28.58
C TYR A 354 4.88 11.95 28.51
N GLY A 355 4.31 13.15 28.30
CA GLY A 355 5.06 14.41 28.33
C GLY A 355 5.95 14.62 27.11
N GLY A 356 5.59 14.06 25.97
CA GLY A 356 6.27 14.19 24.68
C GLY A 356 5.30 14.12 23.53
N SER A 357 5.75 14.46 22.31
CA SER A 357 4.95 14.44 21.09
C SER A 357 5.84 14.30 19.85
N GLY A 358 5.23 14.09 18.68
CA GLY A 358 5.92 13.75 17.45
C GLY A 358 5.97 12.22 17.23
N ASN A 359 6.70 11.79 16.21
CA ASN A 359 6.92 10.38 15.86
C ASN A 359 5.64 9.56 15.57
N TYR A 360 4.50 10.21 15.31
CA TYR A 360 3.21 9.51 15.10
C TYR A 360 3.27 8.56 13.91
N GLY A 361 4.00 8.92 12.83
CA GLY A 361 4.22 8.04 11.69
C GLY A 361 4.99 6.77 12.06
N GLN A 362 5.93 6.84 12.99
CA GLN A 362 6.64 5.66 13.50
C GLN A 362 5.75 4.83 14.45
N MET A 363 4.92 5.50 15.25
CA MET A 363 3.94 4.81 16.09
C MET A 363 2.89 4.07 15.25
N ASP A 364 2.55 4.59 14.05
CA ASP A 364 1.68 3.92 13.08
C ASP A 364 2.32 2.60 12.62
N LEU A 365 3.63 2.60 12.32
CA LEU A 365 4.35 1.38 11.94
C LEU A 365 4.38 0.34 13.09
N ILE A 366 4.54 0.78 14.33
CA ILE A 366 4.41 -0.10 15.51
C ILE A 366 2.99 -0.70 15.58
N MET A 367 1.96 0.10 15.36
CA MET A 367 0.57 -0.39 15.35
C MET A 367 0.35 -1.41 14.23
N ALA A 368 0.89 -1.16 13.03
CA ALA A 368 0.84 -2.11 11.92
C ALA A 368 1.59 -3.41 12.25
N LEU A 369 2.76 -3.34 12.90
CA LEU A 369 3.50 -4.53 13.34
C LEU A 369 2.75 -5.31 14.42
N ARG A 370 2.05 -4.65 15.34
CA ARG A 370 1.14 -5.31 16.31
C ARG A 370 -0.01 -6.01 15.58
N TRP A 371 -0.59 -5.35 14.57
CA TRP A 371 -1.59 -6.00 13.73
C TRP A 371 -1.03 -7.27 13.04
N VAL A 372 0.21 -7.22 12.55
CA VAL A 372 0.89 -8.40 11.96
C VAL A 372 1.02 -9.51 13.00
N GLN A 373 1.47 -9.20 14.23
CA GLN A 373 1.58 -10.19 15.31
C GLN A 373 0.22 -10.88 15.61
N ASP A 374 -0.87 -10.10 15.58
CA ASP A 374 -2.19 -10.59 15.96
C ASP A 374 -2.90 -11.36 14.83
N ASN A 375 -2.56 -11.13 13.55
CA ASN A 375 -3.41 -11.56 12.43
C ASN A 375 -2.68 -12.31 11.32
N ILE A 376 -1.35 -12.20 11.17
CA ILE A 376 -0.68 -12.70 9.95
C ILE A 376 -0.72 -14.21 9.80
N ALA A 377 -0.95 -14.96 10.88
CA ALA A 377 -1.12 -16.40 10.85
C ALA A 377 -2.33 -16.82 10.00
N GLU A 378 -3.41 -16.03 9.97
CA GLU A 378 -4.60 -16.29 9.15
C GLU A 378 -4.31 -16.19 7.64
N PHE A 379 -3.22 -15.52 7.28
CA PHE A 379 -2.69 -15.41 5.91
C PHE A 379 -1.56 -16.41 5.63
N GLY A 380 -1.28 -17.32 6.57
CA GLY A 380 -0.23 -18.33 6.49
C GLY A 380 1.17 -17.82 6.79
N GLY A 381 1.31 -16.65 7.42
CA GLY A 381 2.57 -16.10 7.89
C GLY A 381 2.90 -16.52 9.33
N ASP A 382 4.18 -16.62 9.66
CA ASP A 382 4.69 -16.88 11.00
C ASP A 382 4.96 -15.56 11.75
N PRO A 383 4.13 -15.19 12.76
CA PRO A 383 4.35 -13.97 13.52
C PRO A 383 5.66 -13.97 14.33
N SER A 384 6.28 -15.13 14.56
CA SER A 384 7.60 -15.24 15.21
C SER A 384 8.77 -15.11 14.22
N ASN A 385 8.51 -14.89 12.93
CA ASN A 385 9.53 -14.77 11.89
C ASN A 385 9.25 -13.57 10.97
N VAL A 386 9.25 -12.37 11.54
CA VAL A 386 8.96 -11.10 10.86
C VAL A 386 10.26 -10.36 10.54
N THR A 387 10.45 -10.01 9.28
CA THR A 387 11.53 -9.14 8.79
C THR A 387 10.94 -7.80 8.36
N ILE A 388 11.41 -6.70 8.95
CA ILE A 388 11.08 -5.36 8.48
C ILE A 388 12.10 -4.92 7.42
N PHE A 389 11.63 -4.29 6.34
CA PHE A 389 12.53 -3.79 5.31
C PHE A 389 11.98 -2.53 4.65
N GLY A 390 12.88 -1.70 4.11
CA GLY A 390 12.49 -0.46 3.47
C GLY A 390 13.67 0.22 2.79
N GLU A 391 13.35 1.08 1.82
CA GLU A 391 14.34 1.84 1.05
C GLU A 391 14.27 3.31 1.38
N SER A 392 15.41 4.02 1.34
CA SER A 392 15.49 5.47 1.56
C SER A 392 14.92 5.87 2.92
N GLY A 393 13.87 6.71 2.92
CA GLY A 393 13.09 7.00 4.11
C GLY A 393 12.52 5.76 4.80
N GLY A 394 12.21 4.68 4.05
CA GLY A 394 11.80 3.39 4.59
C GLY A 394 12.93 2.69 5.33
N GLY A 395 14.13 2.66 4.76
CA GLY A 395 15.33 2.16 5.44
C GLY A 395 15.65 2.95 6.71
N ARG A 396 15.46 4.27 6.68
CA ARG A 396 15.57 5.12 7.87
C ARG A 396 14.53 4.78 8.94
N LYS A 397 13.29 4.46 8.54
CA LYS A 397 12.23 4.02 9.47
C LYS A 397 12.58 2.69 10.11
N VAL A 398 13.17 1.74 9.35
CA VAL A 398 13.70 0.47 9.87
C VAL A 398 14.73 0.72 10.97
N LEU A 399 15.75 1.55 10.69
CA LEU A 399 16.79 1.87 11.67
C LEU A 399 16.24 2.55 12.93
N SER A 400 15.25 3.43 12.77
CA SER A 400 14.59 4.09 13.90
C SER A 400 13.75 3.11 14.75
N LEU A 401 13.11 2.10 14.11
CA LEU A 401 12.39 1.04 14.82
C LEU A 401 13.37 0.11 15.57
N MET A 402 14.53 -0.17 15.00
CA MET A 402 15.60 -0.90 15.72
C MET A 402 15.99 -0.14 17.00
N ALA A 403 16.05 1.19 16.98
CA ALA A 403 16.40 2.02 18.12
C ALA A 403 15.27 2.20 19.15
N SER A 404 14.03 1.80 18.84
CA SER A 404 12.86 2.05 19.69
C SER A 404 12.51 0.86 20.57
N PRO A 405 12.47 1.02 21.90
CA PRO A 405 12.04 -0.04 22.81
C PRO A 405 10.57 -0.45 22.63
N GLU A 406 9.73 0.45 22.07
CA GLU A 406 8.31 0.16 21.81
C GLU A 406 8.10 -0.86 20.67
N ALA A 407 9.13 -1.09 19.84
CA ALA A 407 9.12 -2.08 18.78
C ALA A 407 9.65 -3.46 19.21
N ALA A 408 10.04 -3.61 20.47
CA ALA A 408 10.64 -4.84 20.98
C ALA A 408 9.75 -6.08 20.78
N GLY A 409 10.31 -7.12 20.14
CA GLY A 409 9.62 -8.37 19.87
C GLY A 409 8.58 -8.32 18.75
N LEU A 410 8.42 -7.20 18.04
CA LEU A 410 7.48 -7.08 16.92
C LEU A 410 8.11 -7.51 15.58
N PHE A 411 9.43 -7.57 15.52
CA PHE A 411 10.19 -8.07 14.37
C PHE A 411 11.43 -8.83 14.84
N HIS A 412 12.00 -9.65 13.96
CA HIS A 412 13.05 -10.60 14.25
C HIS A 412 14.27 -10.43 13.35
N ARG A 413 14.17 -9.61 12.30
CA ARG A 413 15.22 -9.24 11.37
C ARG A 413 14.94 -7.88 10.75
N ALA A 414 15.98 -7.21 10.28
CA ALA A 414 15.85 -5.88 9.68
C ALA A 414 16.72 -5.76 8.42
N ILE A 415 16.16 -5.12 7.36
CA ILE A 415 16.89 -4.76 6.15
C ILE A 415 16.72 -3.26 5.90
N SER A 416 17.81 -2.52 5.85
CA SER A 416 17.81 -1.09 5.50
C SER A 416 18.48 -0.89 4.15
N GLN A 417 17.69 -0.46 3.15
CA GLN A 417 18.18 -0.14 1.81
C GLN A 417 18.34 1.36 1.69
N SER A 418 19.56 1.82 1.45
CA SER A 418 19.90 3.27 1.33
C SER A 418 19.33 4.13 2.47
N GLY A 419 19.15 3.54 3.65
CA GLY A 419 18.75 4.27 4.86
C GLY A 419 19.96 4.78 5.62
N THR A 420 19.79 5.87 6.38
CA THR A 420 20.84 6.40 7.27
C THR A 420 20.30 6.80 8.62
N LEU A 421 21.12 6.69 9.66
CA LEU A 421 20.87 7.29 10.96
C LEU A 421 21.52 8.68 11.00
N TYR A 422 20.78 9.66 11.45
CA TYR A 422 21.39 10.95 11.78
C TYR A 422 21.94 10.88 13.21
N PRO A 423 23.21 11.22 13.42
CA PRO A 423 23.87 11.08 14.74
C PRO A 423 23.15 11.84 15.86
N ASP A 424 22.48 12.95 15.50
CA ASP A 424 21.82 13.85 16.44
C ASP A 424 20.29 13.78 16.24
N THR A 425 19.63 12.84 16.92
CA THR A 425 18.17 12.83 17.05
C THR A 425 17.73 14.16 17.66
N ARG A 426 16.74 14.81 17.05
CA ARG A 426 16.23 16.11 17.49
C ARG A 426 15.71 16.04 18.93
N SER A 427 16.06 17.01 19.77
CA SER A 427 15.48 17.11 21.12
C SER A 427 14.00 17.48 21.05
N LEU A 428 13.20 17.07 22.06
CA LEU A 428 11.79 17.42 22.16
C LEU A 428 11.56 18.94 22.06
N ALA A 429 12.32 19.74 22.80
CA ALA A 429 12.17 21.19 22.79
C ALA A 429 12.41 21.81 21.40
N ALA A 430 13.38 21.28 20.64
CA ALA A 430 13.63 21.73 19.26
C ALA A 430 12.49 21.32 18.32
N ALA A 431 11.92 20.13 18.50
CA ALA A 431 10.79 19.64 17.71
C ALA A 431 9.50 20.43 18.02
N GLU A 432 9.24 20.73 19.30
CA GLU A 432 8.11 21.57 19.74
C GLU A 432 8.19 23.01 19.19
N GLY A 433 9.40 23.54 19.07
CA GLY A 433 9.63 24.83 18.41
C GLY A 433 9.17 24.84 16.96
N ILE A 434 9.42 23.76 16.22
CA ILE A 434 8.96 23.59 14.83
C ILE A 434 7.43 23.52 14.76
N GLY A 435 6.78 22.82 15.70
CA GLY A 435 5.31 22.77 15.77
C GLY A 435 4.70 24.14 16.08
N SER A 436 5.33 24.91 16.96
CA SER A 436 4.93 26.30 17.24
C SER A 436 5.09 27.21 16.01
N ASP A 437 6.13 27.00 15.20
CA ASP A 437 6.29 27.69 13.91
C ASP A 437 5.19 27.29 12.91
N LEU A 438 4.80 26.01 12.86
CA LEU A 438 3.69 25.55 12.04
C LEU A 438 2.37 26.19 12.49
N GLN A 439 2.09 26.25 13.79
CA GLN A 439 0.91 26.91 14.35
C GLN A 439 0.84 28.38 13.89
N ALA A 440 1.96 29.10 13.97
CA ALA A 440 2.04 30.49 13.52
C ALA A 440 1.78 30.62 12.00
N ARG A 441 2.31 29.72 11.17
CA ARG A 441 2.08 29.69 9.70
C ARG A 441 0.62 29.41 9.34
N LEU A 442 -0.05 28.55 10.13
CA LEU A 442 -1.48 28.26 9.99
C LEU A 442 -2.38 29.40 10.51
N ASN A 443 -1.79 30.41 11.14
CA ASN A 443 -2.51 31.50 11.81
C ASN A 443 -3.56 30.94 12.79
N ALA A 444 -3.20 29.89 13.55
CA ALA A 444 -4.05 29.24 14.52
C ALA A 444 -3.69 29.73 15.93
N ALA A 445 -4.69 30.07 16.75
CA ALA A 445 -4.49 30.56 18.12
C ALA A 445 -4.32 29.42 19.14
N SER A 446 -4.69 28.20 18.78
CA SER A 446 -4.65 27.01 19.65
C SER A 446 -4.43 25.73 18.82
N LEU A 447 -4.13 24.63 19.53
CA LEU A 447 -4.07 23.30 18.93
C LEU A 447 -5.43 22.89 18.32
N GLU A 448 -6.54 23.27 18.96
CA GLU A 448 -7.89 23.02 18.47
C GLU A 448 -8.11 23.67 17.10
N GLU A 449 -7.75 24.96 16.95
CA GLU A 449 -7.80 25.65 15.66
C GLU A 449 -6.85 25.04 14.61
N MET A 450 -5.71 24.47 15.02
CA MET A 450 -4.84 23.72 14.12
C MET A 450 -5.52 22.43 13.61
N ARG A 451 -6.28 21.75 14.48
CA ARG A 451 -7.03 20.52 14.13
C ARG A 451 -8.20 20.80 13.19
N GLU A 452 -8.76 22.01 13.20
CA GLU A 452 -9.83 22.43 12.28
C GLU A 452 -9.32 22.75 10.86
N LYS A 453 -8.00 22.92 10.65
CA LYS A 453 -7.45 23.18 9.33
C LYS A 453 -7.59 21.98 8.42
N SER A 454 -7.92 22.22 7.15
CA SER A 454 -7.87 21.16 6.14
C SER A 454 -6.45 20.60 6.00
N TRP A 455 -6.34 19.34 5.60
CA TRP A 455 -5.02 18.73 5.42
C TRP A 455 -4.17 19.48 4.36
N LEU A 456 -4.81 20.05 3.32
CA LEU A 456 -4.14 20.85 2.30
C LEU A 456 -3.52 22.13 2.88
N GLU A 457 -4.20 22.82 3.80
CA GLU A 457 -3.65 23.98 4.50
C GLU A 457 -2.44 23.58 5.33
N VAL A 458 -2.53 22.45 6.05
CA VAL A 458 -1.44 21.95 6.92
C VAL A 458 -0.23 21.56 6.08
N VAL A 459 -0.40 20.79 4.99
CA VAL A 459 0.70 20.42 4.08
C VAL A 459 1.35 21.66 3.45
N SER A 460 0.52 22.61 3.00
CA SER A 460 1.03 23.84 2.38
C SER A 460 1.84 24.70 3.36
N ALA A 461 1.35 24.85 4.59
CA ALA A 461 2.05 25.60 5.64
C ALA A 461 3.37 24.92 6.05
N ALA A 462 3.42 23.60 5.97
CA ALA A 462 4.58 22.78 6.32
C ALA A 462 5.58 22.57 5.16
N ALA A 463 5.35 23.11 3.97
CA ALA A 463 6.13 22.81 2.75
C ALA A 463 7.66 22.99 2.88
N THR A 464 8.12 23.80 3.83
CA THR A 464 9.55 24.01 4.11
C THR A 464 10.02 23.39 5.43
N ILE A 465 9.16 22.62 6.09
CA ILE A 465 9.51 21.91 7.32
C ILE A 465 10.03 20.52 6.93
N THR A 466 11.24 20.20 7.34
CA THR A 466 11.81 18.86 7.17
C THR A 466 11.40 18.00 8.37
N PRO A 467 10.57 16.98 8.17
CA PRO A 467 10.17 16.08 9.24
C PRO A 467 11.31 15.14 9.61
N TYR A 468 11.50 14.91 10.90
CA TYR A 468 12.45 13.96 11.46
C TYR A 468 11.90 13.36 12.74
N THR A 469 12.42 12.21 13.14
CA THR A 469 12.24 11.65 14.47
C THR A 469 12.82 12.60 15.55
N ASN A 470 12.22 12.57 16.72
CA ASN A 470 12.71 13.32 17.88
C ASN A 470 12.62 12.48 19.16
N VAL A 471 13.39 12.84 20.14
CA VAL A 471 13.20 12.32 21.51
C VAL A 471 11.82 12.78 21.99
N ASP A 472 10.95 11.83 22.40
CA ASP A 472 9.57 12.10 22.78
C ASP A 472 9.15 11.44 24.11
N ASN A 473 10.11 10.86 24.85
CA ASN A 473 9.89 10.15 26.11
C ASN A 473 9.05 8.85 26.01
N PHE A 474 8.68 8.41 24.78
CA PHE A 474 7.87 7.22 24.55
C PHE A 474 8.44 6.36 23.41
N TYR A 475 8.25 6.76 22.16
CA TYR A 475 8.79 6.05 20.99
C TYR A 475 10.32 6.04 21.00
N LEU A 476 10.93 7.20 21.22
CA LEU A 476 12.36 7.38 21.45
C LEU A 476 12.60 8.07 22.81
N PRO A 477 12.75 7.32 23.89
CA PRO A 477 13.05 7.87 25.21
C PRO A 477 14.41 8.58 25.26
N THR A 478 15.33 8.15 24.39
CA THR A 478 16.69 8.70 24.21
C THR A 478 16.96 8.97 22.73
N THR A 479 18.13 9.46 22.37
CA THR A 479 18.53 9.53 20.98
C THR A 479 18.70 8.13 20.40
N GLU A 480 18.50 7.94 19.10
CA GLU A 480 18.73 6.66 18.43
C GLU A 480 20.15 6.13 18.68
N ARG A 481 21.16 7.02 18.63
CA ARG A 481 22.52 6.68 18.98
C ARG A 481 22.65 6.12 20.40
N THR A 482 22.07 6.79 21.37
CA THR A 482 22.11 6.36 22.77
C THR A 482 21.43 5.01 22.97
N SER A 483 20.36 4.71 22.23
CA SER A 483 19.71 3.39 22.30
C SER A 483 20.67 2.26 21.95
N PHE A 484 21.44 2.36 20.85
CA PHE A 484 22.46 1.37 20.50
C PHE A 484 23.61 1.34 21.52
N GLU A 485 24.13 2.50 21.94
CA GLU A 485 25.26 2.59 22.89
C GLU A 485 24.94 2.06 24.29
N THR A 486 23.65 1.93 24.65
CA THR A 486 23.19 1.49 25.98
C THR A 486 22.43 0.17 25.99
N ASP A 487 22.45 -0.58 24.86
CA ASP A 487 21.79 -1.89 24.73
C ASP A 487 20.28 -1.82 25.06
N THR A 488 19.63 -0.77 24.54
CA THR A 488 18.16 -0.56 24.64
C THR A 488 17.48 -0.59 23.28
N ASP A 489 18.21 -0.92 22.24
CA ASP A 489 17.77 -1.18 20.89
C ASP A 489 17.24 -2.61 20.73
N ASN A 490 16.70 -2.90 19.56
CA ASN A 490 16.26 -4.23 19.17
C ASN A 490 17.40 -4.93 18.42
N ASP A 491 18.20 -5.72 19.15
CA ASP A 491 19.33 -6.47 18.63
C ASP A 491 18.86 -7.68 17.83
N VAL A 492 18.84 -7.56 16.51
CA VAL A 492 18.37 -8.57 15.56
C VAL A 492 19.34 -8.69 14.39
N PRO A 493 19.40 -9.84 13.67
CA PRO A 493 20.13 -9.94 12.42
C PRO A 493 19.78 -8.79 11.48
N PHE A 494 20.82 -8.13 10.94
CA PHE A 494 20.68 -6.91 10.18
C PHE A 494 21.36 -7.01 8.80
N MET A 495 20.73 -6.50 7.76
CA MET A 495 21.31 -6.34 6.45
C MET A 495 21.16 -4.90 5.98
N PHE A 496 22.23 -4.31 5.46
CA PHE A 496 22.13 -3.02 4.80
C PHE A 496 22.58 -3.09 3.35
N THR A 497 21.96 -2.24 2.51
CA THR A 497 22.28 -2.10 1.10
C THR A 497 22.48 -0.64 0.77
N VAL A 498 23.45 -0.34 -0.11
CA VAL A 498 23.68 0.99 -0.70
C VAL A 498 23.93 0.85 -2.19
N ASN A 499 23.67 1.92 -2.97
CA ASN A 499 23.91 1.97 -4.40
C ASN A 499 25.23 2.69 -4.73
N THR A 500 25.88 2.36 -5.85
CA THR A 500 27.20 2.93 -6.21
C THR A 500 27.18 4.45 -6.40
N ASN A 501 26.06 5.04 -6.80
CA ASN A 501 25.86 6.48 -6.95
C ASN A 501 24.65 6.93 -6.14
N ASP A 502 24.63 6.54 -4.88
CA ASP A 502 23.54 6.90 -3.97
C ASP A 502 23.60 8.38 -3.61
N THR A 503 22.47 9.08 -3.66
CA THR A 503 22.38 10.52 -3.36
C THR A 503 22.12 10.80 -1.88
N ILE A 504 21.86 9.79 -1.06
CA ILE A 504 21.63 9.92 0.38
C ILE A 504 22.94 9.67 1.12
N ASP A 505 23.79 10.67 1.17
CA ASP A 505 25.00 10.72 1.99
C ASP A 505 25.62 9.32 2.30
N PRO A 506 25.89 8.48 1.26
CA PRO A 506 26.41 7.13 1.47
C PRO A 506 27.80 7.19 2.11
N ILE A 507 28.52 8.30 1.93
CA ILE A 507 29.85 8.50 2.49
C ILE A 507 29.78 8.42 4.02
N ASN A 508 28.99 9.27 4.66
CA ASN A 508 28.89 9.24 6.12
C ASN A 508 28.19 7.96 6.62
N THR A 509 27.19 7.47 5.89
CA THR A 509 26.48 6.25 6.27
C THR A 509 27.39 5.02 6.27
N VAL A 510 28.10 4.77 5.18
CA VAL A 510 28.97 3.59 5.02
C VAL A 510 30.28 3.72 5.79
N ARG A 511 30.84 4.93 5.91
CA ARG A 511 32.12 5.14 6.58
C ARG A 511 32.02 5.31 8.09
N ASP A 512 30.97 5.95 8.56
CA ASP A 512 30.86 6.37 9.96
C ASP A 512 29.71 5.68 10.69
N VAL A 513 28.50 5.61 10.08
CA VAL A 513 27.30 5.14 10.79
C VAL A 513 27.28 3.62 10.91
N PHE A 514 27.40 2.87 9.82
CA PHE A 514 27.32 1.41 9.89
C PHE A 514 28.52 0.78 10.61
N PRO A 515 29.79 1.19 10.39
CA PRO A 515 30.91 0.69 11.19
C PRO A 515 30.75 0.95 12.69
N TRP A 516 30.22 2.13 13.05
CA TRP A 516 29.90 2.44 14.44
C TRP A 516 28.75 1.56 14.97
N MET A 517 27.67 1.41 14.22
CA MET A 517 26.46 0.71 14.66
C MET A 517 26.73 -0.78 14.91
N VAL A 518 27.51 -1.45 14.05
CA VAL A 518 27.82 -2.88 14.21
C VAL A 518 28.71 -3.20 15.40
N ASP A 519 29.37 -2.21 16.00
CA ASP A 519 30.11 -2.40 17.27
C ASP A 519 29.15 -2.62 18.46
N TYR A 520 27.85 -2.29 18.30
CA TYR A 520 26.80 -2.43 19.31
C TYR A 520 25.77 -3.52 18.98
N ILE A 521 25.69 -3.99 17.74
CA ILE A 521 24.82 -5.11 17.34
C ILE A 521 25.57 -6.42 17.55
N SER A 522 25.03 -7.32 18.39
CA SER A 522 25.64 -8.63 18.63
C SER A 522 25.23 -9.69 17.62
N GLU A 523 24.11 -9.48 16.93
CA GLU A 523 23.58 -10.37 15.90
C GLU A 523 24.31 -10.20 14.55
N PRO A 524 24.31 -11.21 13.67
CA PRO A 524 25.00 -11.13 12.38
C PRO A 524 24.53 -9.96 11.53
N THR A 525 25.47 -9.14 11.08
CA THR A 525 25.22 -8.04 10.14
C THR A 525 25.82 -8.36 8.77
N PHE A 526 25.13 -7.96 7.70
CA PHE A 526 25.55 -8.19 6.32
C PHE A 526 25.46 -6.89 5.52
N ALA A 527 26.35 -6.74 4.54
CA ALA A 527 26.42 -5.55 3.69
C ALA A 527 26.31 -5.92 2.20
N THR A 528 25.57 -5.10 1.46
CA THR A 528 25.44 -5.22 0.02
C THR A 528 25.71 -3.88 -0.66
N LEU A 529 26.51 -3.88 -1.72
CA LEU A 529 26.62 -2.79 -2.68
C LEU A 529 25.85 -3.18 -3.93
N PHE A 530 24.82 -2.43 -4.30
CA PHE A 530 24.14 -2.62 -5.58
C PHE A 530 24.82 -1.77 -6.64
N SER A 531 25.42 -2.44 -7.65
CA SER A 531 26.17 -1.79 -8.72
C SER A 531 25.66 -2.10 -10.12
N HIS A 532 24.65 -2.97 -10.24
CA HIS A 532 24.06 -3.35 -11.52
C HIS A 532 23.27 -2.20 -12.15
N GLN A 533 23.28 -2.15 -13.48
CA GLN A 533 22.45 -1.28 -14.31
C GLN A 533 22.05 -1.99 -15.62
N PRO A 534 20.86 -1.70 -16.18
CA PRO A 534 20.46 -2.23 -17.47
C PRO A 534 21.47 -1.88 -18.57
N ALA A 535 21.65 -2.78 -19.52
CA ALA A 535 22.71 -2.73 -20.51
C ALA A 535 22.79 -1.39 -21.28
N GLY A 536 21.66 -0.80 -21.65
CA GLY A 536 21.61 0.47 -22.40
C GLY A 536 22.09 1.66 -21.56
N TRP A 537 21.75 1.73 -20.28
CA TRP A 537 22.22 2.80 -19.38
C TRP A 537 23.64 2.56 -18.93
N LYS A 538 24.02 1.32 -18.67
CA LYS A 538 25.41 0.91 -18.38
C LYS A 538 26.36 1.32 -19.49
N ALA A 539 25.99 1.13 -20.77
CA ALA A 539 26.78 1.56 -21.93
C ALA A 539 26.96 3.09 -22.01
N ARG A 540 26.12 3.86 -21.36
CA ARG A 540 26.20 5.33 -21.23
C ARG A 540 26.92 5.77 -19.97
N GLY A 541 27.43 4.85 -19.16
CA GLY A 541 28.16 5.10 -17.92
C GLY A 541 27.26 5.47 -16.74
N VAL A 542 25.93 5.26 -16.83
CA VAL A 542 25.02 5.47 -15.69
C VAL A 542 25.37 4.45 -14.61
N GLN A 543 25.52 4.91 -13.38
CA GLN A 543 25.77 4.09 -12.21
C GLN A 543 24.45 3.82 -11.46
N ALA A 544 24.45 2.83 -10.56
CA ALA A 544 23.28 2.54 -9.73
C ALA A 544 22.98 3.75 -8.83
N TYR A 545 21.91 4.44 -9.17
CA TYR A 545 21.42 5.64 -8.50
C TYR A 545 20.53 5.26 -7.30
N HIS A 546 20.16 6.24 -6.49
CA HIS A 546 19.27 6.04 -5.33
C HIS A 546 17.94 5.37 -5.74
N GLY A 547 17.63 4.21 -5.14
CA GLY A 547 16.43 3.41 -5.44
C GLY A 547 16.53 2.56 -6.72
N ALA A 548 17.69 2.49 -7.40
CA ALA A 548 17.83 1.69 -8.62
C ALA A 548 17.54 0.20 -8.40
N GLU A 549 17.86 -0.32 -7.23
CA GLU A 549 17.66 -1.73 -6.84
C GLU A 549 16.17 -2.12 -6.72
N LEU A 550 15.25 -1.15 -6.56
CA LEU A 550 13.82 -1.43 -6.41
C LEU A 550 13.21 -2.07 -7.66
N ALA A 551 13.72 -1.73 -8.85
CA ALA A 551 13.32 -2.37 -10.10
C ALA A 551 13.55 -3.89 -10.06
N TYR A 552 14.60 -4.32 -9.38
CA TYR A 552 15.02 -5.71 -9.22
C TYR A 552 14.37 -6.37 -8.01
N MET A 553 14.33 -5.68 -6.87
CA MET A 553 13.71 -6.19 -5.65
C MET A 553 12.23 -6.52 -5.81
N PHE A 554 11.51 -5.76 -6.62
CA PHE A 554 10.09 -5.98 -6.87
C PHE A 554 9.78 -6.59 -8.24
N ASN A 555 10.80 -6.99 -9.01
CA ASN A 555 10.62 -7.45 -10.38
C ASN A 555 9.73 -6.49 -11.19
N MET A 556 10.09 -5.21 -11.17
CA MET A 556 9.36 -4.14 -11.86
C MET A 556 10.31 -3.30 -12.73
N PRO A 557 10.82 -3.83 -13.84
CA PRO A 557 11.73 -3.09 -14.72
C PRO A 557 11.15 -1.74 -15.18
N THR A 558 9.82 -1.64 -15.30
CA THR A 558 9.14 -0.38 -15.67
C THR A 558 9.26 0.74 -14.64
N SER A 559 9.69 0.44 -13.39
CA SER A 559 9.94 1.46 -12.36
C SER A 559 10.99 2.48 -12.77
N VAL A 560 11.90 2.12 -13.66
CA VAL A 560 12.93 3.03 -14.21
C VAL A 560 12.32 4.24 -14.91
N ILE A 561 11.09 4.14 -15.42
CA ILE A 561 10.35 5.26 -16.01
C ILE A 561 10.11 6.34 -14.95
N THR A 562 9.62 5.94 -13.80
CA THR A 562 9.37 6.86 -12.67
C THR A 562 10.67 7.43 -12.12
N HIS A 563 11.71 6.61 -11.96
CA HIS A 563 13.04 7.08 -11.53
C HIS A 563 13.60 8.15 -12.48
N TYR A 564 13.46 7.92 -13.78
CA TYR A 564 13.86 8.92 -14.78
C TYR A 564 13.05 10.21 -14.65
N GLN A 565 11.73 10.10 -14.53
CA GLN A 565 10.83 11.25 -14.39
C GLN A 565 11.02 12.03 -13.09
N LEU A 566 11.51 11.37 -12.04
CA LEU A 566 11.94 11.99 -10.79
C LEU A 566 13.33 12.65 -10.88
N GLY A 567 14.04 12.47 -12.01
CA GLY A 567 15.37 13.05 -12.22
C GLY A 567 16.48 12.32 -11.48
N LEU A 568 16.27 11.07 -11.07
CA LEU A 568 17.26 10.26 -10.34
C LEU A 568 18.34 9.68 -11.28
N VAL A 569 18.04 9.54 -12.57
CA VAL A 569 18.95 8.96 -13.56
C VAL A 569 19.85 10.05 -14.11
N ILE A 570 21.11 10.05 -13.70
CA ILE A 570 22.08 11.09 -14.01
C ILE A 570 23.04 10.64 -15.12
N ASP A 571 23.26 11.50 -16.10
CA ASP A 571 24.31 11.38 -17.10
C ASP A 571 25.67 11.73 -16.46
N PRO A 572 26.59 10.78 -16.31
CA PRO A 572 27.88 11.03 -15.66
C PRO A 572 28.77 12.02 -16.41
N ALA A 573 28.57 12.18 -17.74
CA ALA A 573 29.35 13.12 -18.54
C ALA A 573 28.96 14.57 -18.30
N THR A 574 27.71 14.81 -17.87
CA THR A 574 27.17 16.18 -17.71
C THR A 574 26.77 16.51 -16.28
N GLY A 575 26.63 15.53 -15.40
CA GLY A 575 26.11 15.69 -14.03
C GLY A 575 24.64 16.13 -13.98
N LYS A 576 23.88 15.94 -15.05
CA LYS A 576 22.46 16.32 -15.19
C LYS A 576 21.61 15.09 -15.49
N SER A 577 20.29 15.23 -15.34
CA SER A 577 19.36 14.18 -15.75
C SER A 577 19.66 13.69 -17.16
N LEU A 578 19.71 12.37 -17.33
CA LEU A 578 19.97 11.69 -18.59
C LEU A 578 19.01 12.21 -19.66
N GLN A 579 19.52 12.51 -20.86
CA GLN A 579 18.68 12.94 -21.97
C GLN A 579 18.42 11.76 -22.89
N ILE A 580 17.13 11.48 -23.11
CA ILE A 580 16.66 10.41 -24.00
C ILE A 580 16.02 11.08 -25.22
N GLY A 581 16.40 10.63 -26.41
CA GLY A 581 15.81 11.09 -27.67
C GLY A 581 14.46 10.45 -27.94
N ASP A 582 13.78 10.95 -28.97
CA ASP A 582 12.58 10.33 -29.53
C ASP A 582 13.00 9.05 -30.30
N LEU A 583 12.90 7.90 -29.67
CA LEU A 583 13.29 6.61 -30.23
C LEU A 583 12.16 5.97 -31.04
N ASN A 584 10.90 6.27 -30.72
CA ASN A 584 9.72 5.73 -31.37
C ASN A 584 9.15 6.64 -32.48
N GLY A 585 9.69 7.86 -32.65
CA GLY A 585 9.32 8.78 -33.71
C GLY A 585 8.00 9.53 -33.48
N ASN A 586 7.50 9.59 -32.24
CA ASN A 586 6.24 10.25 -31.92
C ASN A 586 6.38 11.78 -31.67
N GLY A 587 7.58 12.33 -31.74
CA GLY A 587 7.88 13.73 -31.54
C GLY A 587 8.04 14.17 -30.09
N VAL A 588 8.02 13.25 -29.13
CA VAL A 588 8.22 13.53 -27.70
C VAL A 588 9.67 13.23 -27.33
N SER A 589 10.36 14.20 -26.76
CA SER A 589 11.74 14.05 -26.30
C SER A 589 12.03 14.97 -25.11
N GLY A 590 13.13 14.73 -24.38
CA GLY A 590 13.58 15.57 -23.28
C GLY A 590 13.30 15.02 -21.89
N SER A 591 13.38 15.88 -20.85
CA SER A 591 13.30 15.45 -19.45
C SER A 591 11.93 14.92 -19.00
N ALA A 592 10.86 15.15 -19.75
CA ALA A 592 9.55 14.55 -19.51
C ALA A 592 9.44 13.15 -20.12
N GLY A 593 10.23 12.83 -21.16
CA GLY A 593 10.39 11.56 -21.85
C GLY A 593 9.09 10.80 -22.17
N ASP A 594 9.03 10.18 -23.33
CA ASP A 594 8.01 9.17 -23.59
C ASP A 594 8.32 7.92 -22.74
N PRO A 595 7.36 7.36 -21.97
CA PRO A 595 7.59 6.16 -21.15
C PRO A 595 8.18 4.98 -21.91
N ALA A 596 7.74 4.76 -23.15
CA ALA A 596 8.25 3.66 -24.00
C ALA A 596 9.71 3.90 -24.42
N ASP A 597 10.09 5.15 -24.72
CA ASP A 597 11.46 5.52 -25.06
C ASP A 597 12.38 5.42 -23.86
N ILE A 598 11.90 5.84 -22.67
CA ILE A 598 12.66 5.71 -21.41
C ILE A 598 12.97 4.24 -21.15
N PHE A 599 11.96 3.38 -21.19
CA PHE A 599 12.12 1.95 -20.96
C PHE A 599 13.03 1.29 -22.02
N ALA A 600 12.80 1.59 -23.30
CA ALA A 600 13.63 1.08 -24.40
C ALA A 600 15.10 1.53 -24.27
N SER A 601 15.35 2.76 -23.79
CA SER A 601 16.70 3.28 -23.60
C SER A 601 17.47 2.61 -22.46
N ALA A 602 16.77 2.07 -21.47
CA ALA A 602 17.38 1.31 -20.38
C ALA A 602 17.97 -0.01 -20.89
N GLY A 603 17.29 -0.69 -21.83
CA GLY A 603 17.80 -1.87 -22.52
C GLY A 603 17.92 -3.06 -21.58
N PHE A 604 16.84 -3.39 -20.86
CA PHE A 604 16.74 -4.62 -20.05
C PHE A 604 16.94 -5.87 -20.92
N ASP A 605 17.67 -6.85 -20.39
CA ASP A 605 17.96 -8.11 -21.07
C ASP A 605 17.97 -9.30 -20.07
N GLU A 606 18.38 -10.49 -20.53
CA GLU A 606 18.41 -11.72 -19.71
C GLU A 606 19.29 -11.58 -18.45
N THR A 607 20.29 -10.70 -18.46
CA THR A 607 21.14 -10.44 -17.29
C THR A 607 20.34 -9.79 -16.16
N ASP A 608 19.42 -8.89 -16.54
CA ASP A 608 18.53 -8.24 -15.56
C ASP A 608 17.61 -9.28 -14.90
N ASP A 609 17.08 -10.24 -15.64
CA ASP A 609 16.25 -11.33 -15.10
C ASP A 609 17.04 -12.18 -14.08
N GLU A 610 18.32 -12.48 -14.36
CA GLU A 610 19.20 -13.20 -13.42
C GLU A 610 19.45 -12.37 -12.14
N VAL A 611 19.67 -11.06 -12.26
CA VAL A 611 19.88 -10.17 -11.11
C VAL A 611 18.59 -10.05 -10.29
N ILE A 612 17.42 -9.95 -10.93
CA ILE A 612 16.10 -9.96 -10.27
C ILE A 612 15.95 -11.24 -9.43
N ASP A 613 16.15 -12.41 -10.04
CA ASP A 613 15.98 -13.71 -9.35
C ASP A 613 16.94 -13.85 -8.18
N ARG A 614 18.19 -13.45 -8.37
CA ARG A 614 19.25 -13.48 -7.33
C ARG A 614 18.89 -12.55 -6.17
N MET A 615 18.49 -11.31 -6.46
CA MET A 615 18.15 -10.33 -5.44
C MET A 615 16.95 -10.78 -4.60
N LEU A 616 15.86 -11.19 -5.24
CA LEU A 616 14.70 -11.76 -4.56
C LEU A 616 15.09 -12.95 -3.68
N THR A 617 15.97 -13.82 -4.17
CA THR A 617 16.45 -14.99 -3.41
C THR A 617 17.26 -14.59 -2.19
N ILE A 618 18.20 -13.63 -2.31
CA ILE A 618 19.03 -13.10 -1.21
C ILE A 618 18.16 -12.52 -0.10
N TRP A 619 17.23 -11.60 -0.43
CA TRP A 619 16.35 -10.94 0.54
C TRP A 619 15.45 -11.93 1.26
N THR A 620 14.84 -12.85 0.51
CA THR A 620 13.96 -13.85 1.11
C THR A 620 14.70 -14.94 1.88
N ASN A 621 15.94 -15.30 1.51
CA ASN A 621 16.80 -16.17 2.34
C ASN A 621 17.13 -15.52 3.67
N PHE A 622 17.47 -14.22 3.65
CA PHE A 622 17.69 -13.49 4.89
C PHE A 622 16.41 -13.48 5.76
N ALA A 623 15.25 -13.23 5.18
CA ALA A 623 13.98 -13.30 5.89
C ALA A 623 13.69 -14.70 6.47
N LYS A 624 14.05 -15.77 5.77
CA LYS A 624 13.85 -17.16 6.21
C LYS A 624 14.80 -17.58 7.33
N THR A 625 16.05 -17.18 7.24
CA THR A 625 17.14 -17.80 8.03
C THR A 625 17.98 -16.83 8.85
N GLY A 626 17.90 -15.52 8.59
CA GLY A 626 18.82 -14.51 9.11
C GLY A 626 20.18 -14.50 8.38
N ASN A 627 20.30 -15.26 7.28
CA ASN A 627 21.52 -15.30 6.46
C ASN A 627 21.16 -15.14 4.98
N PRO A 628 21.67 -14.10 4.28
CA PRO A 628 21.35 -13.83 2.88
C PRO A 628 22.03 -14.75 1.87
N SER A 629 22.96 -15.62 2.30
CA SER A 629 23.74 -16.51 1.42
C SER A 629 22.83 -17.40 0.56
N VAL A 630 23.24 -17.63 -0.67
CA VAL A 630 22.55 -18.52 -1.63
C VAL A 630 23.46 -19.73 -1.89
N GLU A 631 22.96 -20.93 -1.59
CA GLU A 631 23.73 -22.17 -1.76
C GLU A 631 24.11 -22.37 -3.24
N GLY A 632 25.42 -22.55 -3.47
CA GLY A 632 25.96 -22.76 -4.81
C GLY A 632 26.16 -21.49 -5.66
N ASP A 633 25.74 -20.31 -5.18
CA ASP A 633 25.92 -19.03 -5.85
C ASP A 633 26.83 -18.09 -5.05
N ILE A 634 26.36 -17.55 -3.91
CA ILE A 634 27.10 -16.58 -3.12
C ILE A 634 27.06 -16.87 -1.62
N GLN A 635 28.22 -16.77 -0.96
CA GLN A 635 28.35 -16.78 0.49
C GLN A 635 28.56 -15.35 0.98
N TYR A 636 27.62 -14.83 1.77
CA TYR A 636 27.74 -13.52 2.39
C TYR A 636 28.73 -13.56 3.56
N PRO A 637 29.75 -12.71 3.56
CA PRO A 637 30.57 -12.50 4.74
C PRO A 637 29.78 -11.78 5.82
N ILE A 638 30.06 -12.08 7.09
CA ILE A 638 29.57 -11.27 8.20
C ILE A 638 30.35 -9.96 8.19
N TYR A 639 29.61 -8.85 8.08
CA TYR A 639 30.18 -7.51 8.10
C TYR A 639 30.81 -7.20 9.46
N ASN A 640 31.97 -6.59 9.45
CA ASN A 640 32.62 -6.02 10.64
C ASN A 640 33.30 -4.69 10.30
N ALA A 641 33.42 -3.82 11.29
CA ALA A 641 33.94 -2.46 11.11
C ALA A 641 35.37 -2.38 10.62
N GLN A 642 36.18 -3.46 10.77
CA GLN A 642 37.60 -3.48 10.42
C GLN A 642 37.85 -3.89 8.98
N THR A 643 37.17 -4.95 8.49
CA THR A 643 37.35 -5.46 7.12
C THR A 643 36.32 -4.91 6.16
N GLN A 644 35.18 -4.49 6.68
CA GLN A 644 34.04 -3.93 5.92
C GLN A 644 33.68 -4.80 4.70
N GLU A 645 33.64 -6.13 4.93
CA GLU A 645 33.34 -7.11 3.89
C GLU A 645 31.87 -7.00 3.45
N TYR A 646 31.63 -7.08 2.15
CA TYR A 646 30.33 -6.92 1.54
C TYR A 646 30.17 -7.80 0.31
N VAL A 647 28.96 -7.91 -0.20
CA VAL A 647 28.68 -8.49 -1.53
C VAL A 647 28.37 -7.36 -2.50
N ASP A 648 29.11 -7.30 -3.60
CA ASP A 648 28.80 -6.46 -4.75
C ASP A 648 27.81 -7.20 -5.67
N LEU A 649 26.57 -6.69 -5.74
CA LEU A 649 25.55 -7.14 -6.67
C LEU A 649 25.64 -6.31 -7.97
N SER A 650 26.44 -6.83 -8.87
CA SER A 650 26.59 -6.37 -10.25
C SER A 650 25.80 -7.30 -11.21
N ASP A 651 26.26 -7.53 -12.43
CA ASP A 651 25.75 -8.60 -13.30
C ASP A 651 25.92 -9.99 -12.64
N THR A 652 26.85 -10.08 -11.70
CA THR A 652 27.11 -11.24 -10.84
C THR A 652 27.06 -10.82 -9.37
N ALA A 653 27.24 -11.76 -8.44
CA ALA A 653 27.42 -11.48 -7.02
C ALA A 653 28.83 -11.85 -6.60
N GLU A 654 29.58 -10.94 -5.99
CA GLU A 654 30.97 -11.15 -5.57
C GLU A 654 31.23 -10.61 -4.18
N ALA A 655 31.82 -11.43 -3.29
CA ALA A 655 32.25 -10.98 -1.98
C ALA A 655 33.55 -10.15 -2.08
N LYS A 656 33.52 -8.95 -1.51
CA LYS A 656 34.62 -7.98 -1.50
C LYS A 656 34.87 -7.46 -0.09
N ALA A 657 35.86 -6.62 0.08
CA ALA A 657 36.18 -5.96 1.35
C ALA A 657 36.37 -4.45 1.13
N ASP A 658 36.28 -3.71 2.24
CA ASP A 658 36.44 -2.23 2.26
C ASP A 658 35.38 -1.52 1.41
N ILE A 659 34.11 -1.73 1.74
CA ILE A 659 33.00 -1.04 1.06
C ILE A 659 33.16 0.49 1.10
N ALA A 660 33.83 1.04 2.10
CA ALA A 660 34.09 2.48 2.21
C ALA A 660 35.00 3.01 1.09
N ALA A 661 35.83 2.16 0.47
CA ALA A 661 36.67 2.55 -0.66
C ALA A 661 35.88 2.82 -1.94
N GLU A 662 34.67 2.27 -2.07
CA GLU A 662 33.75 2.53 -3.18
C GLU A 662 33.18 3.97 -3.15
N PHE A 663 33.30 4.65 -2.00
CA PHE A 663 32.79 6.02 -1.77
C PHE A 663 33.95 6.96 -1.37
N PRO A 664 34.85 7.33 -2.30
CA PRO A 664 35.98 8.20 -1.99
C PRO A 664 35.55 9.60 -1.52
N VAL A 665 36.21 10.14 -0.50
CA VAL A 665 36.07 11.56 -0.13
C VAL A 665 36.85 12.36 -1.16
N GLU A 666 36.17 13.27 -1.86
CA GLU A 666 36.79 14.20 -2.81
C GLU A 666 37.74 15.20 -2.11
#